data_1267dc479ef9b26c5fa0a4082f0a0169
#
_entry.id   1267dc479ef9b26c5fa0a4082f0a0169
#
_cell.length_a   1.000
_cell.length_b   1.000
_cell.length_c   1.000
_cell.angle_alpha   90.00
_cell.angle_beta   90.00
_cell.angle_gamma   90.00
#
_symmetry.space_group_name_H-M   'P 1'
#
loop_
_entity.id
_entity.type
_entity.pdbx_description
1 polymer ?
#
loop_
_entity_poly.entity_id
_entity_poly.type
_entity_poly.pdbx_seq_one_letter_code
_entity_poly.pdbx_strand_id
1 'polypeptide(L)'
;MSETILEADIVHEMRDSYMEYAMSVIVGRAIPDVRDGLKPVHRRVLFSMSEQGNDFNKPYRKSARVVGDVIGKYHPHGDTAVYDTIVRLTQDFSMRYQLIDGQGNFGSVDGDSPAAMRYTEVRMRKIAHDMLADLEKDTVDFIPNYDDSLEEPTVLPSRIPILLTNGSTGIAVGMASNIPPHNLKEVLNALLFYIDHRGSATVQELMEFIPGPDFPTGGTIIGKSGIYDAYTTGRGIIRIRAKTHFEQTKDGRDLIIVDELPFMVNKANLLEKIAEMVRHKKIEGISDLRDESDRKGMRVFIQLKRGETPDVVLSNLYKHTALQSSFGIIMLSIVDKQPKILALTQMLEFFLQHRIEVVTRRTRYELKQAENRMHLLEGLMIALENLDAVLNIIRKAESGGVAEDVLMESYGLSKRQAHGILDMKLQRLTGMEQDKIRTEHEDVGKAIEDYKDILEKDERVIEIIRKESIEIRDKYGDERRTEIIEGDSSILIEELINEEDMVVTLSREGYIKRSSVSEYRLQRRGGKGRLGMGTKDEDFVEQMFVASTHDFLLFFTDKGQVFRKKVFELPLAGPTGRGKAAINLLPLREGESICSCLNVPKEAENKYIFLCTEGGVAKKTPMLDCAKIRVTGLRVITLDEGDSVISVQLTDGNQELFFATRDGMGLRVNESTLRAMGRQARGVRGVKLRKGDRVVSALALSGTGELLTVTEGGYGKKTPIVDYTLAKNRGNFGMRTIRITDTNGPVVNVLEVEEHFQLFLITQLGKLIRIPVENIRTIGRVTQGNRLIRLETDEQVIGIAPVIENEDDDEVEVKEENSTDSTTVSAAETAPENLVEGNIPEEPQDPSDSDEPSDS
;
A
#
# COMPACT_ATOMS: atom_id res chain seq x y z
N MET A 1 -24.90 -65.97 -17.48
CA MET A 1 -24.72 -65.14 -16.24
C MET A 1 -25.80 -64.10 -16.30
N SER A 2 -26.71 -64.07 -15.32
CA SER A 2 -27.74 -63.05 -15.21
C SER A 2 -27.07 -61.77 -14.71
N GLU A 3 -27.09 -60.72 -15.54
CA GLU A 3 -26.69 -59.40 -15.10
C GLU A 3 -27.68 -58.97 -14.01
N THR A 4 -27.15 -58.77 -12.82
CA THR A 4 -27.92 -58.21 -11.72
C THR A 4 -27.84 -56.70 -11.88
N ILE A 5 -28.90 -56.07 -12.41
CA ILE A 5 -29.06 -54.62 -12.44
C ILE A 5 -29.35 -54.15 -11.01
N LEU A 6 -28.42 -53.43 -10.43
CA LEU A 6 -28.61 -52.74 -9.15
C LEU A 6 -29.19 -51.35 -9.48
N GLU A 7 -30.39 -51.07 -8.95
CA GLU A 7 -30.91 -49.69 -8.96
C GLU A 7 -30.16 -48.83 -7.96
N ALA A 8 -29.38 -47.86 -8.44
CA ALA A 8 -28.74 -46.86 -7.62
C ALA A 8 -29.44 -45.50 -7.82
N ASP A 9 -29.77 -44.81 -6.72
CA ASP A 9 -30.30 -43.47 -6.77
C ASP A 9 -29.14 -42.50 -7.13
N ILE A 10 -29.22 -41.91 -8.32
CA ILE A 10 -28.20 -40.98 -8.83
C ILE A 10 -27.92 -39.82 -7.88
N VAL A 11 -28.88 -39.36 -7.09
CA VAL A 11 -28.74 -38.28 -6.12
C VAL A 11 -27.86 -38.73 -4.96
N HIS A 12 -28.04 -39.96 -4.46
CA HIS A 12 -27.19 -40.54 -3.42
C HIS A 12 -25.77 -40.78 -3.92
N GLU A 13 -25.62 -41.39 -5.08
CA GLU A 13 -24.34 -41.70 -5.70
C GLU A 13 -23.50 -40.44 -5.95
N MET A 14 -24.15 -39.41 -6.54
CA MET A 14 -23.49 -38.11 -6.76
C MET A 14 -23.13 -37.42 -5.46
N ARG A 15 -23.98 -37.50 -4.44
CA ARG A 15 -23.70 -36.90 -3.14
C ARG A 15 -22.50 -37.55 -2.47
N ASP A 16 -22.49 -38.89 -2.44
CA ASP A 16 -21.41 -39.64 -1.77
C ASP A 16 -20.09 -39.47 -2.51
N SER A 17 -20.07 -39.58 -3.84
CA SER A 17 -18.89 -39.35 -4.66
C SER A 17 -18.36 -37.91 -4.55
N TYR A 18 -19.25 -36.90 -4.51
CA TYR A 18 -18.86 -35.50 -4.32
C TYR A 18 -18.33 -35.25 -2.91
N MET A 19 -18.88 -35.89 -1.89
CA MET A 19 -18.38 -35.82 -0.51
C MET A 19 -16.97 -36.42 -0.39
N GLU A 20 -16.73 -37.60 -0.97
CA GLU A 20 -15.41 -38.24 -1.00
C GLU A 20 -14.39 -37.36 -1.74
N TYR A 21 -14.75 -36.82 -2.91
CA TYR A 21 -13.90 -35.89 -3.65
C TYR A 21 -13.61 -34.63 -2.83
N ALA A 22 -14.63 -34.02 -2.22
CA ALA A 22 -14.44 -32.83 -1.39
C ALA A 22 -13.53 -33.10 -0.21
N MET A 23 -13.71 -34.22 0.50
CA MET A 23 -12.85 -34.63 1.61
C MET A 23 -11.41 -34.87 1.16
N SER A 24 -11.21 -35.54 0.04
CA SER A 24 -9.88 -35.77 -0.54
C SER A 24 -9.17 -34.46 -0.88
N VAL A 25 -9.88 -33.49 -1.48
CA VAL A 25 -9.30 -32.19 -1.82
C VAL A 25 -9.00 -31.35 -0.57
N ILE A 26 -9.88 -31.36 0.43
CA ILE A 26 -9.73 -30.57 1.66
C ILE A 26 -8.58 -31.11 2.51
N VAL A 27 -8.60 -32.39 2.87
CA VAL A 27 -7.65 -32.99 3.81
C VAL A 27 -6.37 -33.46 3.10
N GLY A 28 -6.51 -34.04 1.92
CA GLY A 28 -5.42 -34.69 1.20
C GLY A 28 -4.65 -33.79 0.21
N ARG A 29 -5.05 -32.53 0.00
CA ARG A 29 -4.43 -31.72 -1.07
C ARG A 29 -4.21 -30.25 -0.74
N ALA A 30 -5.30 -29.50 -0.42
CA ALA A 30 -5.29 -28.03 -0.53
C ALA A 30 -4.97 -27.33 0.80
N ILE A 31 -5.42 -27.87 1.93
CA ILE A 31 -5.34 -27.21 3.24
C ILE A 31 -4.15 -27.77 4.03
N PRO A 32 -3.33 -26.92 4.70
CA PRO A 32 -2.20 -27.37 5.50
C PRO A 32 -2.64 -27.95 6.84
N ASP A 33 -1.86 -28.88 7.40
CA ASP A 33 -2.00 -29.34 8.79
C ASP A 33 -1.49 -28.26 9.75
N VAL A 34 -2.19 -28.04 10.86
CA VAL A 34 -1.84 -26.99 11.84
C VAL A 34 -0.50 -27.26 12.54
N ARG A 35 -0.14 -28.55 12.71
CA ARG A 35 1.03 -29.01 13.47
C ARG A 35 2.36 -28.72 12.76
N ASP A 36 2.49 -29.05 11.47
CA ASP A 36 3.71 -28.86 10.69
C ASP A 36 3.59 -27.78 9.60
N GLY A 37 2.39 -27.23 9.38
CA GLY A 37 2.14 -26.15 8.41
C GLY A 37 2.24 -26.59 6.95
N LEU A 38 2.33 -27.89 6.67
CA LEU A 38 2.58 -28.42 5.34
C LEU A 38 1.33 -29.02 4.73
N LYS A 39 1.23 -28.89 3.41
CA LYS A 39 0.32 -29.72 2.61
C LYS A 39 0.95 -31.10 2.37
N PRO A 40 0.16 -32.13 2.06
CA PRO A 40 0.70 -33.46 1.80
C PRO A 40 1.84 -33.49 0.76
N VAL A 41 1.72 -32.75 -0.34
CA VAL A 41 2.77 -32.69 -1.37
C VAL A 41 4.08 -32.10 -0.86
N HIS A 42 4.03 -31.03 -0.02
CA HIS A 42 5.22 -30.44 0.59
C HIS A 42 5.92 -31.44 1.52
N ARG A 43 5.15 -32.11 2.36
CA ARG A 43 5.63 -33.13 3.30
C ARG A 43 6.32 -34.30 2.57
N ARG A 44 5.68 -34.83 1.52
CA ARG A 44 6.19 -35.90 0.67
C ARG A 44 7.49 -35.53 -0.05
N VAL A 45 7.59 -34.27 -0.54
CA VAL A 45 8.83 -33.78 -1.16
C VAL A 45 9.98 -33.76 -0.18
N LEU A 46 9.78 -33.15 1.01
CA LEU A 46 10.82 -33.05 2.03
C LEU A 46 11.22 -34.46 2.57
N PHE A 47 10.24 -35.32 2.79
CA PHE A 47 10.48 -36.69 3.26
C PHE A 47 11.27 -37.52 2.23
N SER A 48 10.87 -37.46 0.96
CA SER A 48 11.61 -38.15 -0.12
C SER A 48 13.04 -37.59 -0.27
N MET A 49 13.26 -36.29 -0.14
CA MET A 49 14.61 -35.71 -0.17
C MET A 49 15.45 -36.17 1.00
N SER A 50 14.86 -36.33 2.20
CA SER A 50 15.54 -36.88 3.38
C SER A 50 15.96 -38.33 3.19
N GLU A 51 15.06 -39.19 2.70
CA GLU A 51 15.38 -40.60 2.41
C GLU A 51 16.50 -40.74 1.38
N GLN A 52 16.51 -39.87 0.37
CA GLN A 52 17.59 -39.85 -0.61
C GLN A 52 18.90 -39.31 -0.02
N GLY A 53 18.92 -38.80 1.20
CA GLY A 53 20.08 -38.13 1.79
C GLY A 53 20.48 -36.87 1.00
N ASN A 54 19.49 -36.17 0.40
CA ASN A 54 19.68 -34.92 -0.34
C ASN A 54 19.66 -33.69 0.60
N ASP A 55 20.62 -33.69 1.54
CA ASP A 55 20.70 -32.75 2.64
C ASP A 55 21.55 -31.51 2.29
N PHE A 56 21.45 -30.45 3.11
CA PHE A 56 22.08 -29.13 2.94
C PHE A 56 23.63 -29.21 2.77
N ASN A 57 24.27 -30.22 3.35
CA ASN A 57 25.71 -30.41 3.30
C ASN A 57 26.16 -31.38 2.17
N LYS A 58 25.23 -31.80 1.31
CA LYS A 58 25.47 -32.70 0.19
C LYS A 58 25.45 -31.96 -1.14
N PRO A 59 26.03 -32.53 -2.21
CA PRO A 59 25.92 -31.98 -3.55
C PRO A 59 24.47 -31.86 -4.00
N TYR A 60 24.19 -30.88 -4.86
CA TYR A 60 22.90 -30.73 -5.51
C TYR A 60 22.52 -31.95 -6.35
N ARG A 61 21.24 -32.27 -6.43
CA ARG A 61 20.68 -33.31 -7.31
C ARG A 61 19.75 -32.69 -8.34
N LYS A 62 19.66 -33.29 -9.52
CA LYS A 62 18.70 -32.87 -10.55
C LYS A 62 17.28 -32.89 -10.01
N SER A 63 16.53 -31.83 -10.24
CA SER A 63 15.12 -31.72 -9.80
C SER A 63 14.28 -32.88 -10.35
N ALA A 64 14.52 -33.30 -11.60
CA ALA A 64 13.85 -34.44 -12.21
C ALA A 64 13.98 -35.76 -11.44
N ARG A 65 15.11 -35.96 -10.73
CA ARG A 65 15.30 -37.16 -9.91
C ARG A 65 14.44 -37.12 -8.67
N VAL A 66 14.38 -35.94 -7.99
CA VAL A 66 13.54 -35.78 -6.81
C VAL A 66 12.06 -35.92 -7.19
N VAL A 67 11.63 -35.27 -8.31
CA VAL A 67 10.28 -35.39 -8.82
C VAL A 67 9.91 -36.84 -9.12
N GLY A 68 10.79 -37.57 -9.80
CA GLY A 68 10.56 -39.00 -10.11
C GLY A 68 10.40 -39.90 -8.87
N ASP A 69 11.23 -39.69 -7.86
CA ASP A 69 11.13 -40.44 -6.60
C ASP A 69 9.83 -40.10 -5.83
N VAL A 70 9.45 -38.83 -5.77
CA VAL A 70 8.21 -38.41 -5.11
C VAL A 70 6.98 -39.01 -5.76
N ILE A 71 6.90 -39.00 -7.09
CA ILE A 71 5.76 -39.53 -7.84
C ILE A 71 5.72 -41.06 -7.72
N GLY A 72 6.85 -41.69 -7.89
CA GLY A 72 6.94 -43.16 -7.87
C GLY A 72 6.68 -43.81 -6.51
N LYS A 73 6.95 -43.05 -5.42
CA LYS A 73 6.87 -43.61 -4.07
C LYS A 73 5.69 -43.11 -3.23
N TYR A 74 5.31 -41.82 -3.36
CA TYR A 74 4.43 -41.19 -2.38
C TYR A 74 3.29 -40.40 -3.00
N HIS A 75 3.43 -39.77 -4.18
CA HIS A 75 2.49 -38.82 -4.71
C HIS A 75 2.09 -39.12 -6.16
N PRO A 76 1.09 -40.00 -6.40
CA PRO A 76 0.72 -40.49 -7.75
C PRO A 76 -0.07 -39.44 -8.55
N HIS A 77 0.54 -38.27 -8.78
CA HIS A 77 -0.02 -37.14 -9.53
C HIS A 77 0.98 -36.64 -10.59
N GLY A 78 0.57 -35.67 -11.41
CA GLY A 78 1.40 -35.14 -12.48
C GLY A 78 2.75 -34.56 -12.00
N ASP A 79 3.81 -34.79 -12.77
CA ASP A 79 5.18 -34.34 -12.53
C ASP A 79 5.28 -32.82 -12.39
N THR A 80 4.54 -32.10 -13.21
CA THR A 80 4.47 -30.62 -13.16
C THR A 80 4.04 -30.11 -11.80
N ALA A 81 3.03 -30.72 -11.16
CA ALA A 81 2.55 -30.27 -9.86
C ALA A 81 3.60 -30.45 -8.75
N VAL A 82 4.35 -31.55 -8.78
CA VAL A 82 5.46 -31.80 -7.84
C VAL A 82 6.63 -30.84 -8.12
N TYR A 83 6.95 -30.63 -9.39
CA TYR A 83 8.02 -29.70 -9.76
C TYR A 83 7.68 -28.26 -9.38
N ASP A 84 6.47 -27.77 -9.66
CA ASP A 84 6.01 -26.44 -9.26
C ASP A 84 6.04 -26.23 -7.74
N THR A 85 5.77 -27.31 -6.98
CA THR A 85 5.91 -27.28 -5.52
C THR A 85 7.39 -27.08 -5.11
N ILE A 86 8.31 -27.81 -5.72
CA ILE A 86 9.76 -27.66 -5.47
C ILE A 86 10.22 -26.25 -5.86
N VAL A 87 9.78 -25.75 -7.01
CA VAL A 87 10.07 -24.39 -7.49
C VAL A 87 9.63 -23.36 -6.45
N ARG A 88 8.40 -23.45 -5.97
CA ARG A 88 7.88 -22.51 -4.98
C ARG A 88 8.65 -22.55 -3.67
N LEU A 89 9.03 -23.73 -3.18
CA LEU A 89 9.82 -23.89 -1.95
C LEU A 89 11.26 -23.34 -2.07
N THR A 90 11.71 -23.07 -3.31
CA THR A 90 13.04 -22.51 -3.62
C THR A 90 13.01 -21.00 -3.80
N GLN A 91 11.85 -20.39 -4.17
CA GLN A 91 11.72 -18.96 -4.49
C GLN A 91 11.78 -18.09 -3.23
N ASP A 92 12.69 -17.12 -3.20
CA ASP A 92 12.89 -16.16 -2.10
C ASP A 92 11.80 -15.07 -2.03
N PHE A 93 11.14 -14.81 -3.15
CA PHE A 93 9.98 -13.90 -3.23
C PHE A 93 8.63 -14.57 -2.92
N SER A 94 8.60 -15.94 -2.85
CA SER A 94 7.41 -16.71 -2.49
C SER A 94 7.43 -17.21 -1.06
N MET A 95 8.61 -17.55 -0.54
CA MET A 95 8.81 -18.15 0.78
C MET A 95 9.58 -17.19 1.67
N ARG A 96 9.05 -16.87 2.86
CA ARG A 96 9.76 -16.05 3.85
C ARG A 96 11.01 -16.78 4.36
N TYR A 97 10.91 -18.11 4.54
CA TYR A 97 12.00 -19.03 4.88
C TYR A 97 12.00 -20.18 3.87
N GLN A 98 12.95 -20.13 2.94
CA GLN A 98 13.07 -21.17 1.91
C GLN A 98 13.42 -22.52 2.52
N LEU A 99 12.75 -23.59 2.10
CA LEU A 99 12.99 -24.97 2.59
C LEU A 99 13.92 -25.74 1.65
N ILE A 100 14.02 -25.35 0.41
CA ILE A 100 14.85 -25.96 -0.63
C ILE A 100 15.85 -24.92 -1.13
N ASP A 101 17.08 -25.35 -1.34
CA ASP A 101 18.17 -24.61 -1.96
C ASP A 101 18.30 -25.07 -3.41
N GLY A 102 18.20 -24.14 -4.36
CA GLY A 102 18.17 -24.46 -5.78
C GLY A 102 19.31 -23.83 -6.57
N GLN A 103 19.76 -24.54 -7.60
CA GLN A 103 20.74 -24.06 -8.58
C GLN A 103 20.12 -24.10 -9.97
N GLY A 104 20.06 -22.94 -10.64
CA GLY A 104 19.43 -22.75 -11.95
C GLY A 104 18.36 -21.67 -11.93
N ASN A 105 17.53 -21.63 -12.98
CA ASN A 105 16.42 -20.68 -13.06
C ASN A 105 15.15 -21.30 -12.50
N PHE A 106 14.67 -20.73 -11.37
CA PHE A 106 13.42 -21.08 -10.70
C PHE A 106 12.31 -20.02 -10.85
N GLY A 107 12.39 -19.21 -11.91
CA GLY A 107 11.46 -18.12 -12.17
C GLY A 107 11.92 -16.79 -11.52
N SER A 108 11.16 -15.74 -11.78
CA SER A 108 11.42 -14.38 -11.27
C SER A 108 10.16 -13.70 -10.79
N VAL A 109 10.31 -12.53 -10.15
CA VAL A 109 9.20 -11.62 -9.76
C VAL A 109 8.48 -11.08 -10.98
N ASP A 110 9.10 -11.12 -12.17
CA ASP A 110 8.50 -10.73 -13.45
C ASP A 110 7.52 -11.78 -13.99
N GLY A 111 7.45 -12.94 -13.35
CA GLY A 111 6.59 -14.04 -13.76
C GLY A 111 7.21 -14.94 -14.83
N ASP A 112 8.53 -14.88 -15.00
CA ASP A 112 9.23 -15.83 -15.87
C ASP A 112 9.02 -17.25 -15.38
N SER A 113 8.79 -18.16 -16.30
CA SER A 113 8.65 -19.59 -15.99
C SER A 113 9.99 -20.18 -15.54
N PRO A 114 9.98 -21.14 -14.60
CA PRO A 114 11.19 -21.87 -14.23
C PRO A 114 11.70 -22.67 -15.42
N ALA A 115 13.01 -22.91 -15.45
CA ALA A 115 13.58 -23.82 -16.42
C ALA A 115 13.06 -25.25 -16.20
N ALA A 116 13.00 -26.06 -17.25
CA ALA A 116 12.57 -27.46 -17.15
C ALA A 116 13.41 -28.23 -16.09
N MET A 117 12.76 -29.14 -15.35
CA MET A 117 13.34 -29.88 -14.21
C MET A 117 14.64 -30.65 -14.52
N ARG A 118 14.91 -30.94 -15.81
CA ARG A 118 16.17 -31.57 -16.24
C ARG A 118 17.36 -30.62 -16.17
N TYR A 119 17.15 -29.31 -16.14
CA TYR A 119 18.22 -28.31 -16.07
C TYR A 119 18.46 -27.81 -14.64
N THR A 120 17.43 -27.78 -13.79
CA THR A 120 17.56 -27.31 -12.41
C THR A 120 18.06 -28.39 -11.46
N GLU A 121 18.68 -27.96 -10.38
CA GLU A 121 19.23 -28.84 -9.34
C GLU A 121 18.78 -28.31 -7.96
N VAL A 122 18.57 -29.23 -7.02
CA VAL A 122 18.03 -28.91 -5.69
C VAL A 122 18.70 -29.73 -4.59
N ARG A 123 18.69 -29.19 -3.37
CA ARG A 123 18.98 -29.85 -2.10
C ARG A 123 18.16 -29.21 -0.99
N MET A 124 18.01 -29.89 0.15
CA MET A 124 17.35 -29.25 1.30
C MET A 124 18.18 -28.10 1.85
N ARG A 125 17.50 -27.08 2.40
CA ARG A 125 18.14 -26.10 3.27
C ARG A 125 18.26 -26.62 4.70
N LYS A 126 19.18 -26.04 5.49
CA LYS A 126 19.40 -26.42 6.88
C LYS A 126 18.13 -26.33 7.75
N ILE A 127 17.26 -25.36 7.48
CA ILE A 127 15.98 -25.19 8.16
C ILE A 127 15.03 -26.38 7.92
N ALA A 128 15.00 -26.94 6.71
CA ALA A 128 14.20 -28.13 6.39
C ALA A 128 14.76 -29.39 7.07
N HIS A 129 16.08 -29.49 7.23
CA HIS A 129 16.70 -30.56 8.00
C HIS A 129 16.23 -30.54 9.48
N ASP A 130 16.18 -29.37 10.11
CA ASP A 130 15.71 -29.22 11.49
C ASP A 130 14.20 -29.52 11.66
N MET A 131 13.40 -29.42 10.57
CA MET A 131 12.00 -29.87 10.56
C MET A 131 11.83 -31.38 10.54
N LEU A 132 12.80 -32.08 9.98
CA LEU A 132 12.82 -33.57 9.86
C LEU A 132 13.59 -34.22 11.00
N ALA A 133 14.18 -33.41 11.90
CA ALA A 133 14.96 -33.92 13.01
C ALA A 133 14.13 -34.87 13.89
N ASP A 134 14.75 -35.98 14.31
CA ASP A 134 14.14 -37.00 15.16
C ASP A 134 13.00 -37.83 14.51
N LEU A 135 12.83 -37.77 13.18
CA LEU A 135 11.78 -38.52 12.46
C LEU A 135 11.93 -40.05 12.63
N GLU A 136 13.19 -40.54 12.73
CA GLU A 136 13.52 -41.96 12.95
C GLU A 136 13.30 -42.42 14.40
N LYS A 137 12.91 -41.55 15.31
CA LYS A 137 12.74 -41.85 16.74
C LYS A 137 11.28 -42.09 17.16
N ASP A 138 10.44 -42.57 16.26
CA ASP A 138 9.03 -42.85 16.51
C ASP A 138 8.24 -41.63 17.08
N THR A 139 8.58 -40.44 16.61
CA THR A 139 8.03 -39.17 17.10
C THR A 139 6.67 -38.83 16.50
N VAL A 140 6.33 -39.35 15.33
CA VAL A 140 5.10 -39.16 14.58
C VAL A 140 4.60 -40.50 14.04
N ASP A 141 3.29 -40.53 13.69
CA ASP A 141 2.68 -41.71 13.10
C ASP A 141 2.99 -41.82 11.61
N PHE A 142 3.22 -43.04 11.14
CA PHE A 142 3.37 -43.38 9.74
C PHE A 142 2.11 -44.09 9.24
N ILE A 143 1.78 -43.89 7.97
CA ILE A 143 0.71 -44.56 7.25
C ILE A 143 1.24 -45.17 5.97
N PRO A 144 0.64 -46.23 5.45
CA PRO A 144 0.97 -46.77 4.15
C PRO A 144 0.85 -45.71 3.06
N ASN A 145 1.72 -45.76 2.06
CA ASN A 145 1.62 -44.95 0.85
C ASN A 145 0.44 -45.44 -0.02
N TYR A 146 0.27 -44.85 -1.22
CA TYR A 146 -0.85 -45.09 -2.12
C TYR A 146 -0.96 -46.56 -2.64
N ASP A 147 0.10 -47.36 -2.60
CA ASP A 147 0.14 -48.76 -3.07
C ASP A 147 0.51 -49.76 -1.96
N ASP A 148 0.51 -49.33 -0.70
CA ASP A 148 0.86 -50.10 0.48
C ASP A 148 2.27 -50.71 0.46
N SER A 149 3.17 -50.26 -0.43
CA SER A 149 4.54 -50.76 -0.54
C SER A 149 5.53 -50.11 0.41
N LEU A 150 5.27 -48.87 0.81
CA LEU A 150 6.11 -48.04 1.69
C LEU A 150 5.25 -47.32 2.71
N GLU A 151 5.89 -46.68 3.68
CA GLU A 151 5.24 -45.86 4.68
C GLU A 151 5.66 -44.40 4.54
N GLU A 152 4.73 -43.48 4.82
CA GLU A 152 4.97 -42.04 4.84
C GLU A 152 4.50 -41.42 6.18
N PRO A 153 5.14 -40.35 6.67
CA PRO A 153 4.74 -39.71 7.90
C PRO A 153 3.44 -38.91 7.71
N THR A 154 2.51 -39.00 8.67
CA THR A 154 1.27 -38.23 8.68
C THR A 154 1.53 -36.72 8.87
N VAL A 155 2.60 -36.39 9.62
CA VAL A 155 3.03 -35.02 9.95
C VAL A 155 4.53 -35.05 10.22
N LEU A 156 5.24 -33.95 10.03
CA LEU A 156 6.65 -33.85 10.40
C LEU A 156 6.82 -33.44 11.87
N PRO A 157 7.88 -33.94 12.59
CA PRO A 157 8.16 -33.54 13.97
C PRO A 157 8.79 -32.15 14.07
N SER A 158 8.26 -31.19 13.30
CA SER A 158 8.84 -29.89 13.09
C SER A 158 9.07 -29.11 14.39
N ARG A 159 10.31 -28.61 14.57
CA ARG A 159 10.69 -27.71 15.65
C ARG A 159 10.34 -26.24 15.34
N ILE A 160 9.87 -25.95 14.11
CA ILE A 160 9.66 -24.62 13.57
C ILE A 160 8.17 -24.46 13.25
N PRO A 161 7.52 -23.39 13.70
CA PRO A 161 6.09 -23.12 13.43
C PRO A 161 5.87 -22.64 11.98
N ILE A 162 6.10 -23.53 11.01
CA ILE A 162 6.11 -23.21 9.57
C ILE A 162 4.77 -22.65 9.09
N LEU A 163 3.64 -23.07 9.67
CA LEU A 163 2.34 -22.54 9.30
C LEU A 163 2.25 -21.00 9.47
N LEU A 164 2.82 -20.48 10.54
CA LEU A 164 2.87 -19.04 10.78
C LEU A 164 4.03 -18.37 10.04
N THR A 165 5.22 -18.98 10.05
CA THR A 165 6.42 -18.32 9.51
C THR A 165 6.44 -18.23 7.99
N ASN A 166 5.95 -19.24 7.27
CA ASN A 166 5.84 -19.22 5.81
C ASN A 166 4.42 -18.98 5.29
N GLY A 167 3.44 -19.11 6.15
CA GLY A 167 2.04 -19.06 5.73
C GLY A 167 1.64 -20.20 4.81
N SER A 168 0.43 -20.14 4.29
CA SER A 168 -0.05 -21.10 3.28
C SER A 168 -1.24 -20.52 2.52
N THR A 169 -1.30 -20.75 1.21
CA THR A 169 -2.46 -20.42 0.38
C THR A 169 -3.01 -21.68 -0.27
N GLY A 170 -4.31 -21.90 -0.21
CA GLY A 170 -4.96 -23.08 -0.80
C GLY A 170 -6.43 -22.86 -1.10
N ILE A 171 -6.88 -23.40 -2.21
CA ILE A 171 -8.30 -23.38 -2.62
C ILE A 171 -8.79 -24.82 -2.60
N ALA A 172 -9.76 -25.10 -1.75
CA ALA A 172 -10.44 -26.39 -1.66
C ALA A 172 -11.89 -26.27 -2.10
N VAL A 173 -12.65 -27.36 -1.97
CA VAL A 173 -14.09 -27.35 -2.27
C VAL A 173 -14.84 -26.61 -1.17
N GLY A 174 -15.49 -25.50 -1.53
CA GLY A 174 -16.30 -24.69 -0.61
C GLY A 174 -15.53 -23.86 0.41
N MET A 175 -14.20 -23.93 0.45
CA MET A 175 -13.37 -23.17 1.39
C MET A 175 -11.99 -22.85 0.84
N ALA A 176 -11.35 -21.82 1.40
CA ALA A 176 -10.00 -21.43 1.04
C ALA A 176 -9.19 -21.08 2.29
N SER A 177 -7.89 -21.34 2.25
CA SER A 177 -6.91 -20.91 3.24
C SER A 177 -6.02 -19.84 2.61
N ASN A 178 -5.74 -18.77 3.36
CA ASN A 178 -4.81 -17.72 2.96
C ASN A 178 -4.12 -17.16 4.22
N ILE A 179 -3.15 -17.89 4.71
CA ILE A 179 -2.40 -17.56 5.93
C ILE A 179 -1.16 -16.78 5.51
N PRO A 180 -0.96 -15.54 5.99
CA PRO A 180 0.22 -14.76 5.65
C PRO A 180 1.47 -15.27 6.37
N PRO A 181 2.68 -15.07 5.81
CA PRO A 181 3.93 -15.35 6.49
C PRO A 181 4.22 -14.34 7.61
N HIS A 182 5.01 -14.76 8.62
CA HIS A 182 5.43 -13.94 9.76
C HIS A 182 6.93 -14.11 10.02
N ASN A 183 7.49 -13.16 10.77
CA ASN A 183 8.88 -13.23 11.20
C ASN A 183 9.10 -14.35 12.23
N LEU A 184 10.09 -15.21 12.01
CA LEU A 184 10.39 -16.37 12.89
C LEU A 184 10.76 -15.95 14.31
N LYS A 185 11.60 -14.92 14.45
CA LYS A 185 12.04 -14.40 15.76
C LYS A 185 10.85 -13.89 16.57
N GLU A 186 9.91 -13.20 15.92
CA GLU A 186 8.68 -12.70 16.52
C GLU A 186 7.75 -13.85 16.95
N VAL A 187 7.53 -14.82 16.07
CA VAL A 187 6.65 -15.97 16.37
C VAL A 187 7.21 -16.80 17.51
N LEU A 188 8.52 -17.04 17.54
CA LEU A 188 9.14 -17.81 18.64
C LEU A 188 9.16 -17.02 19.96
N ASN A 189 9.35 -15.70 19.93
CA ASN A 189 9.23 -14.89 21.13
C ASN A 189 7.78 -14.90 21.69
N ALA A 190 6.78 -14.84 20.81
CA ALA A 190 5.39 -14.98 21.22
C ALA A 190 5.06 -16.36 21.77
N LEU A 191 5.62 -17.43 21.18
CA LEU A 191 5.50 -18.78 21.69
C LEU A 191 6.12 -18.91 23.09
N LEU A 192 7.30 -18.37 23.33
CA LEU A 192 7.96 -18.34 24.62
C LEU A 192 7.12 -17.59 25.66
N PHE A 193 6.57 -16.43 25.30
CA PHE A 193 5.65 -15.68 26.14
C PHE A 193 4.39 -16.49 26.47
N TYR A 194 3.80 -17.16 25.46
CA TYR A 194 2.62 -18.01 25.64
C TYR A 194 2.89 -19.18 26.59
N ILE A 195 4.07 -19.80 26.51
CA ILE A 195 4.52 -20.86 27.42
C ILE A 195 4.65 -20.31 28.86
N ASP A 196 5.31 -19.17 29.04
CA ASP A 196 5.54 -18.54 30.35
C ASP A 196 4.22 -18.17 31.06
N HIS A 197 3.17 -17.84 30.31
CA HIS A 197 1.83 -17.54 30.81
C HIS A 197 0.89 -18.76 30.84
N ARG A 198 1.44 -19.99 30.71
CA ARG A 198 0.67 -21.25 30.78
C ARG A 198 -0.53 -21.30 29.83
N GLY A 199 -0.43 -20.73 28.65
CA GLY A 199 -1.48 -20.73 27.63
C GLY A 199 -2.61 -19.72 27.84
N SER A 200 -2.50 -18.80 28.80
CA SER A 200 -3.56 -17.80 29.09
C SER A 200 -3.33 -16.42 28.46
N ALA A 201 -2.33 -16.29 27.56
CA ALA A 201 -2.02 -15.02 26.87
C ALA A 201 -3.16 -14.59 25.94
N THR A 202 -3.49 -13.29 25.99
CA THR A 202 -4.47 -12.66 25.11
C THR A 202 -3.87 -12.34 23.75
N VAL A 203 -4.71 -12.14 22.71
CA VAL A 203 -4.26 -11.71 21.37
C VAL A 203 -3.51 -10.38 21.43
N GLN A 204 -3.95 -9.45 22.29
CA GLN A 204 -3.31 -8.13 22.42
C GLN A 204 -1.88 -8.24 22.96
N GLU A 205 -1.65 -9.05 23.99
CA GLU A 205 -0.32 -9.31 24.54
C GLU A 205 0.59 -10.01 23.51
N LEU A 206 0.05 -10.96 22.74
CA LEU A 206 0.79 -11.62 21.67
C LEU A 206 1.17 -10.66 20.54
N MET A 207 0.35 -9.65 20.24
CA MET A 207 0.63 -8.63 19.24
C MET A 207 1.77 -7.68 19.61
N GLU A 208 2.21 -7.64 20.86
CA GLU A 208 3.44 -6.94 21.25
C GLU A 208 4.69 -7.63 20.68
N PHE A 209 4.63 -8.96 20.51
CA PHE A 209 5.69 -9.77 19.92
C PHE A 209 5.50 -10.00 18.43
N ILE A 210 4.26 -10.22 17.95
CA ILE A 210 3.89 -10.42 16.54
C ILE A 210 3.00 -9.25 16.10
N PRO A 211 3.57 -8.09 15.75
CA PRO A 211 2.78 -6.92 15.38
C PRO A 211 1.97 -7.11 14.10
N GLY A 212 2.34 -8.08 13.25
CA GLY A 212 1.64 -8.41 12.01
C GLY A 212 2.42 -9.32 11.08
N PRO A 213 1.87 -9.62 9.90
CA PRO A 213 2.55 -10.37 8.85
C PRO A 213 3.89 -9.78 8.44
N ASP A 214 4.80 -10.62 7.94
CA ASP A 214 6.13 -10.25 7.45
C ASP A 214 6.38 -10.93 6.10
N PHE A 215 6.18 -10.19 5.02
CA PHE A 215 6.22 -10.73 3.65
C PHE A 215 7.65 -10.84 3.12
N PRO A 216 7.95 -11.87 2.29
CA PRO A 216 9.28 -12.05 1.70
C PRO A 216 9.70 -10.88 0.80
N THR A 217 8.75 -10.21 0.15
CA THR A 217 8.97 -9.07 -0.75
C THR A 217 8.99 -7.72 -0.03
N GLY A 218 8.88 -7.70 1.31
CA GLY A 218 8.81 -6.46 2.09
C GLY A 218 7.49 -5.71 1.93
N GLY A 219 7.57 -4.45 1.55
CA GLY A 219 6.41 -3.55 1.44
C GLY A 219 5.93 -3.01 2.79
N THR A 220 4.84 -2.26 2.76
CA THR A 220 4.29 -1.58 3.93
C THR A 220 2.83 -1.97 4.17
N ILE A 221 2.49 -2.41 5.37
CA ILE A 221 1.09 -2.68 5.77
C ILE A 221 0.51 -1.40 6.36
N ILE A 222 -0.71 -1.05 5.92
CA ILE A 222 -1.43 0.14 6.36
C ILE A 222 -2.54 -0.24 7.34
N GLY A 223 -2.41 0.25 8.58
CA GLY A 223 -3.38 0.03 9.67
C GLY A 223 -3.23 -1.34 10.35
N LYS A 224 -3.61 -1.40 11.63
CA LYS A 224 -3.53 -2.61 12.47
C LYS A 224 -4.88 -3.33 12.65
N SER A 225 -6.01 -2.69 12.31
CA SER A 225 -7.36 -3.24 12.56
C SER A 225 -7.58 -4.60 11.88
N GLY A 226 -7.23 -4.70 10.59
CA GLY A 226 -7.37 -5.97 9.86
C GLY A 226 -6.45 -7.09 10.36
N ILE A 227 -5.30 -6.75 10.96
CA ILE A 227 -4.40 -7.71 11.63
C ILE A 227 -5.07 -8.20 12.92
N TYR A 228 -5.58 -7.28 13.73
CA TYR A 228 -6.27 -7.61 14.97
C TYR A 228 -7.49 -8.53 14.73
N ASP A 229 -8.31 -8.19 13.72
CA ASP A 229 -9.44 -9.01 13.32
C ASP A 229 -9.01 -10.43 12.92
N ALA A 230 -7.94 -10.53 12.10
CA ALA A 230 -7.40 -11.81 11.66
C ALA A 230 -6.89 -12.66 12.83
N TYR A 231 -6.15 -12.06 13.76
CA TYR A 231 -5.60 -12.80 14.90
C TYR A 231 -6.63 -13.20 15.94
N THR A 232 -7.74 -12.44 16.03
CA THR A 232 -8.84 -12.75 16.96
C THR A 232 -9.83 -13.74 16.38
N THR A 233 -10.23 -13.55 15.13
CA THR A 233 -11.34 -14.32 14.50
C THR A 233 -10.88 -15.34 13.47
N GLY A 234 -9.62 -15.32 13.10
CA GLY A 234 -9.06 -16.07 11.97
C GLY A 234 -9.39 -15.49 10.61
N ARG A 235 -10.04 -14.30 10.53
CA ARG A 235 -10.34 -13.60 9.28
C ARG A 235 -10.07 -12.11 9.40
N GLY A 236 -9.43 -11.53 8.37
CA GLY A 236 -9.15 -10.11 8.33
C GLY A 236 -8.75 -9.66 6.93
N ILE A 237 -8.73 -8.36 6.70
CA ILE A 237 -8.26 -7.78 5.44
C ILE A 237 -7.22 -6.73 5.76
N ILE A 238 -6.02 -6.89 5.24
CA ILE A 238 -4.93 -5.92 5.34
C ILE A 238 -4.66 -5.27 3.99
N ARG A 239 -4.12 -4.06 3.99
CA ARG A 239 -3.66 -3.38 2.78
C ARG A 239 -2.15 -3.31 2.78
N ILE A 240 -1.56 -3.71 1.66
CA ILE A 240 -0.12 -3.72 1.46
C ILE A 240 0.21 -2.71 0.36
N ARG A 241 1.15 -1.81 0.63
CA ARG A 241 1.70 -0.85 -0.33
C ARG A 241 3.11 -1.22 -0.71
N ALA A 242 3.46 -0.89 -1.94
CA ALA A 242 4.83 -0.86 -2.42
C ALA A 242 5.65 0.16 -1.61
N LYS A 243 6.92 -0.13 -1.37
CA LYS A 243 7.84 0.84 -0.79
C LYS A 243 8.39 1.73 -1.89
N THR A 244 8.24 3.04 -1.71
CA THR A 244 8.59 4.03 -2.72
C THR A 244 9.35 5.19 -2.09
N HIS A 245 10.23 5.82 -2.88
CA HIS A 245 10.86 7.08 -2.52
C HIS A 245 10.94 8.01 -3.73
N PHE A 246 11.22 9.29 -3.47
CA PHE A 246 11.34 10.30 -4.50
C PHE A 246 12.79 10.63 -4.77
N GLU A 247 13.13 10.77 -6.04
CA GLU A 247 14.42 11.27 -6.50
C GLU A 247 14.22 12.42 -7.50
N GLN A 248 15.30 13.12 -7.85
CA GLN A 248 15.29 14.11 -8.92
C GLN A 248 16.37 13.80 -9.95
N THR A 249 16.02 13.95 -11.23
CA THR A 249 16.98 13.86 -12.33
C THR A 249 17.88 15.09 -12.34
N LYS A 250 19.05 15.00 -12.99
CA LYS A 250 19.96 16.14 -13.22
C LYS A 250 19.27 17.33 -13.92
N ASP A 251 18.19 17.06 -14.68
CA ASP A 251 17.39 18.06 -15.39
C ASP A 251 16.26 18.65 -14.52
N GLY A 252 16.21 18.34 -13.21
CA GLY A 252 15.22 18.85 -12.26
C GLY A 252 13.82 18.26 -12.45
N ARG A 253 13.68 17.04 -12.95
CA ARG A 253 12.41 16.30 -13.01
C ARG A 253 12.31 15.37 -11.84
N ASP A 254 11.12 15.30 -11.26
CA ASP A 254 10.83 14.38 -10.17
C ASP A 254 10.65 12.96 -10.68
N LEU A 255 11.12 12.02 -9.87
CA LEU A 255 11.05 10.59 -10.07
C LEU A 255 10.36 9.93 -8.89
N ILE A 256 9.53 8.93 -9.18
CA ILE A 256 9.04 7.97 -8.19
C ILE A 256 9.80 6.67 -8.44
N ILE A 257 10.56 6.23 -7.44
CA ILE A 257 11.27 4.96 -7.47
C ILE A 257 10.52 3.97 -6.61
N VAL A 258 10.33 2.73 -7.11
CA VAL A 258 9.70 1.64 -6.37
C VAL A 258 10.77 0.60 -6.06
N ASP A 259 11.02 0.38 -4.76
CA ASP A 259 12.06 -0.54 -4.27
C ASP A 259 11.49 -1.92 -3.91
N GLU A 260 10.24 -1.96 -3.41
CA GLU A 260 9.58 -3.19 -2.98
C GLU A 260 8.13 -3.21 -3.47
N LEU A 261 7.65 -4.40 -3.85
CA LEU A 261 6.28 -4.62 -4.31
C LEU A 261 5.44 -5.35 -3.27
N PRO A 262 4.11 -5.14 -3.26
CA PRO A 262 3.22 -5.96 -2.45
C PRO A 262 3.36 -7.45 -2.78
N PHE A 263 3.22 -8.29 -1.77
CA PHE A 263 3.36 -9.73 -1.90
C PHE A 263 2.43 -10.31 -2.99
N MET A 264 2.94 -11.23 -3.78
CA MET A 264 2.28 -11.89 -4.93
C MET A 264 1.94 -10.97 -6.11
N VAL A 265 2.47 -9.75 -6.17
CA VAL A 265 2.34 -8.87 -7.34
C VAL A 265 3.43 -9.20 -8.37
N ASN A 266 3.01 -9.46 -9.61
CA ASN A 266 3.90 -9.62 -10.74
C ASN A 266 4.36 -8.25 -11.25
N LYS A 267 5.69 -8.02 -11.31
CA LYS A 267 6.29 -6.73 -11.68
C LYS A 267 6.00 -6.36 -13.13
N ALA A 268 6.17 -7.28 -14.08
CA ALA A 268 5.95 -7.02 -15.51
C ALA A 268 4.49 -6.64 -15.80
N ASN A 269 3.53 -7.40 -15.24
CA ASN A 269 2.10 -7.10 -15.37
C ASN A 269 1.72 -5.76 -14.74
N LEU A 270 2.37 -5.38 -13.63
CA LEU A 270 2.17 -4.08 -12.99
C LEU A 270 2.64 -2.95 -13.90
N LEU A 271 3.84 -3.06 -14.49
CA LEU A 271 4.39 -2.06 -15.40
C LEU A 271 3.54 -1.90 -16.64
N GLU A 272 3.11 -3.01 -17.23
CA GLU A 272 2.19 -3.00 -18.38
C GLU A 272 0.88 -2.30 -18.02
N LYS A 273 0.31 -2.58 -16.85
CA LYS A 273 -0.92 -1.94 -16.37
C LYS A 273 -0.75 -0.45 -16.13
N ILE A 274 0.37 0.00 -15.57
CA ILE A 274 0.69 1.43 -15.42
C ILE A 274 0.76 2.09 -16.80
N ALA A 275 1.48 1.49 -17.77
CA ALA A 275 1.60 2.00 -19.13
C ALA A 275 0.24 2.08 -19.85
N GLU A 276 -0.64 1.08 -19.65
CA GLU A 276 -2.02 1.09 -20.15
C GLU A 276 -2.83 2.26 -19.57
N MET A 277 -2.76 2.47 -18.23
CA MET A 277 -3.47 3.56 -17.55
C MET A 277 -3.02 4.94 -18.01
N VAL A 278 -1.71 5.12 -18.26
CA VAL A 278 -1.14 6.35 -18.83
C VAL A 278 -1.63 6.56 -20.26
N ARG A 279 -1.62 5.52 -21.10
CA ARG A 279 -2.09 5.57 -22.50
C ARG A 279 -3.58 5.95 -22.60
N HIS A 280 -4.40 5.41 -21.69
CA HIS A 280 -5.82 5.70 -21.59
C HIS A 280 -6.15 6.99 -20.81
N LYS A 281 -5.14 7.79 -20.43
CA LYS A 281 -5.28 9.05 -19.67
C LYS A 281 -6.04 8.89 -18.34
N LYS A 282 -6.01 7.71 -17.73
CA LYS A 282 -6.55 7.46 -16.38
C LYS A 282 -5.57 7.90 -15.29
N ILE A 283 -4.28 7.82 -15.59
CA ILE A 283 -3.21 8.38 -14.76
C ILE A 283 -2.46 9.36 -15.67
N GLU A 284 -2.45 10.62 -15.28
CA GLU A 284 -1.69 11.68 -15.96
C GLU A 284 -0.43 11.99 -15.16
N GLY A 285 0.50 12.71 -15.77
CA GLY A 285 1.70 13.18 -15.07
C GLY A 285 2.94 12.32 -15.26
N ILE A 286 2.84 11.12 -15.81
CA ILE A 286 3.99 10.24 -16.09
C ILE A 286 4.53 10.53 -17.49
N SER A 287 5.87 10.72 -17.61
CA SER A 287 6.58 10.93 -18.88
C SER A 287 7.30 9.68 -19.38
N ASP A 288 7.86 8.88 -18.46
CA ASP A 288 8.62 7.66 -18.80
C ASP A 288 8.47 6.61 -17.69
N LEU A 289 8.54 5.34 -18.09
CA LEU A 289 8.41 4.19 -17.20
C LEU A 289 9.43 3.13 -17.63
N ARG A 290 10.33 2.75 -16.73
CA ARG A 290 11.38 1.76 -16.98
C ARG A 290 11.54 0.81 -15.82
N ASP A 291 12.02 -0.38 -16.11
CA ASP A 291 12.55 -1.33 -15.13
C ASP A 291 14.07 -1.23 -15.14
N GLU A 292 14.63 -0.79 -14.04
CA GLU A 292 16.08 -0.69 -13.81
C GLU A 292 16.54 -1.68 -12.73
N SER A 293 15.73 -2.73 -12.48
CA SER A 293 16.07 -3.76 -11.51
C SER A 293 17.34 -4.51 -11.92
N ASP A 294 18.25 -4.69 -11.00
CA ASP A 294 19.52 -5.40 -11.19
C ASP A 294 19.79 -6.43 -10.08
N ARG A 295 21.00 -6.97 -10.01
CA ARG A 295 21.41 -7.93 -8.97
C ARG A 295 21.45 -7.33 -7.56
N LYS A 296 21.41 -6.00 -7.43
CA LYS A 296 21.42 -5.30 -6.14
C LYS A 296 20.02 -5.14 -5.56
N GLY A 297 19.00 -5.23 -6.39
CA GLY A 297 17.61 -5.15 -5.96
C GLY A 297 16.65 -4.71 -7.05
N MET A 298 15.39 -4.62 -6.64
CA MET A 298 14.32 -4.11 -7.49
C MET A 298 14.42 -2.58 -7.56
N ARG A 299 14.24 -2.04 -8.76
CA ARG A 299 14.17 -0.60 -9.01
C ARG A 299 13.26 -0.32 -10.20
N VAL A 300 12.03 0.04 -9.93
CA VAL A 300 11.11 0.54 -10.97
C VAL A 300 11.19 2.05 -11.00
N PHE A 301 11.51 2.58 -12.18
CA PHE A 301 11.73 4.00 -12.46
C PHE A 301 10.50 4.61 -13.13
N ILE A 302 9.88 5.60 -12.46
CA ILE A 302 8.70 6.32 -12.97
C ILE A 302 9.04 7.81 -13.03
N GLN A 303 9.26 8.35 -14.23
CA GLN A 303 9.58 9.76 -14.42
C GLN A 303 8.32 10.59 -14.60
N LEU A 304 8.25 11.71 -13.89
CA LEU A 304 7.12 12.65 -13.96
C LEU A 304 7.32 13.71 -15.06
N LYS A 305 6.23 14.29 -15.50
CA LYS A 305 6.24 15.48 -16.36
C LYS A 305 6.57 16.71 -15.50
N ARG A 306 7.16 17.74 -16.11
CA ARG A 306 7.46 19.00 -15.41
C ARG A 306 6.20 19.64 -14.83
N GLY A 307 6.27 20.05 -13.57
CA GLY A 307 5.17 20.73 -12.87
C GLY A 307 4.08 19.80 -12.33
N GLU A 308 4.30 18.51 -12.30
CA GLU A 308 3.43 17.56 -11.60
C GLU A 308 3.88 17.39 -10.16
N THR A 309 2.92 17.13 -9.27
CA THR A 309 3.21 16.86 -7.86
C THR A 309 3.40 15.36 -7.65
N PRO A 310 4.57 14.89 -7.15
CA PRO A 310 4.86 13.46 -7.02
C PRO A 310 3.83 12.71 -6.17
N ASP A 311 3.40 13.28 -5.04
CA ASP A 311 2.44 12.65 -4.12
C ASP A 311 1.07 12.41 -4.77
N VAL A 312 0.61 13.33 -5.61
CA VAL A 312 -0.67 13.19 -6.32
C VAL A 312 -0.61 12.05 -7.34
N VAL A 313 0.50 11.96 -8.09
CA VAL A 313 0.69 10.88 -9.07
C VAL A 313 0.84 9.54 -8.36
N LEU A 314 1.64 9.46 -7.29
CA LEU A 314 1.82 8.26 -6.47
C LEU A 314 0.49 7.78 -5.88
N SER A 315 -0.33 8.69 -5.40
CA SER A 315 -1.63 8.37 -4.84
C SER A 315 -2.61 7.81 -5.89
N ASN A 316 -2.59 8.35 -7.11
CA ASN A 316 -3.34 7.78 -8.23
C ASN A 316 -2.81 6.39 -8.63
N LEU A 317 -1.51 6.17 -8.57
CA LEU A 317 -0.90 4.86 -8.79
C LEU A 317 -1.38 3.85 -7.73
N TYR A 318 -1.39 4.20 -6.43
CA TYR A 318 -1.93 3.33 -5.36
C TYR A 318 -3.42 3.03 -5.54
N LYS A 319 -4.20 3.99 -6.02
CA LYS A 319 -5.66 3.83 -6.21
C LYS A 319 -6.02 2.95 -7.40
N HIS A 320 -5.23 2.97 -8.46
CA HIS A 320 -5.61 2.38 -9.76
C HIS A 320 -4.75 1.19 -10.17
N THR A 321 -3.68 0.87 -9.43
CA THR A 321 -2.75 -0.20 -9.77
C THR A 321 -2.45 -1.10 -8.57
N ALA A 322 -1.75 -2.21 -8.81
CA ALA A 322 -1.34 -3.14 -7.78
C ALA A 322 -0.12 -2.65 -6.94
N LEU A 323 0.30 -1.38 -7.07
CA LEU A 323 1.22 -0.76 -6.11
C LEU A 323 0.61 -0.68 -4.71
N GLN A 324 -0.72 -0.73 -4.60
CA GLN A 324 -1.42 -1.05 -3.36
C GLN A 324 -2.39 -2.20 -3.64
N SER A 325 -2.30 -3.26 -2.84
CA SER A 325 -3.17 -4.43 -2.92
C SER A 325 -3.82 -4.73 -1.56
N SER A 326 -4.96 -5.41 -1.57
CA SER A 326 -5.58 -5.95 -0.36
C SER A 326 -5.26 -7.43 -0.25
N PHE A 327 -4.86 -7.87 0.95
CA PHE A 327 -4.64 -9.27 1.27
C PHE A 327 -5.70 -9.74 2.27
N GLY A 328 -6.58 -10.64 1.82
CA GLY A 328 -7.60 -11.24 2.66
C GLY A 328 -7.03 -12.40 3.45
N ILE A 329 -6.91 -12.26 4.76
CA ILE A 329 -6.41 -13.30 5.66
C ILE A 329 -7.52 -14.28 5.98
N ILE A 330 -7.26 -15.58 5.81
CA ILE A 330 -8.13 -16.69 6.21
C ILE A 330 -7.25 -17.76 6.83
N MET A 331 -7.26 -17.85 8.17
CA MET A 331 -6.41 -18.74 8.95
C MET A 331 -7.07 -20.15 9.07
N LEU A 332 -7.35 -20.77 7.92
CA LEU A 332 -7.95 -22.10 7.83
C LEU A 332 -6.86 -23.17 7.76
N SER A 333 -6.91 -24.17 8.64
CA SER A 333 -6.00 -25.31 8.66
C SER A 333 -6.70 -26.58 9.10
N ILE A 334 -6.07 -27.74 8.90
CA ILE A 334 -6.57 -29.03 9.35
C ILE A 334 -6.18 -29.27 10.81
N VAL A 335 -7.16 -29.55 11.63
CA VAL A 335 -7.02 -29.97 13.04
C VAL A 335 -7.80 -31.27 13.21
N ASP A 336 -7.15 -32.36 13.62
CA ASP A 336 -7.76 -33.67 13.80
C ASP A 336 -8.60 -34.11 12.58
N LYS A 337 -8.02 -33.99 11.38
CA LYS A 337 -8.65 -34.33 10.10
C LYS A 337 -9.87 -33.46 9.74
N GLN A 338 -10.10 -32.34 10.43
CA GLN A 338 -11.20 -31.40 10.18
C GLN A 338 -10.65 -30.01 9.84
N PRO A 339 -11.24 -29.32 8.83
CA PRO A 339 -10.87 -27.93 8.53
C PRO A 339 -11.48 -26.99 9.59
N LYS A 340 -10.62 -26.17 10.23
CA LYS A 340 -11.02 -25.18 11.23
C LYS A 340 -10.36 -23.83 10.95
N ILE A 341 -11.11 -22.74 11.15
CA ILE A 341 -10.57 -21.39 11.15
C ILE A 341 -10.08 -21.12 12.57
N LEU A 342 -8.82 -20.75 12.71
CA LEU A 342 -8.15 -20.63 14.00
C LEU A 342 -7.75 -19.19 14.30
N ALA A 343 -7.85 -18.78 15.56
CA ALA A 343 -7.21 -17.58 16.07
C ALA A 343 -5.70 -17.80 16.25
N LEU A 344 -4.93 -16.73 16.39
CA LEU A 344 -3.47 -16.81 16.60
C LEU A 344 -3.10 -17.63 17.83
N THR A 345 -3.81 -17.42 18.94
CA THR A 345 -3.63 -18.18 20.19
C THR A 345 -3.79 -19.68 20.00
N GLN A 346 -4.82 -20.08 19.24
CA GLN A 346 -5.08 -21.49 18.96
C GLN A 346 -3.99 -22.12 18.06
N MET A 347 -3.46 -21.37 17.10
CA MET A 347 -2.36 -21.85 16.27
C MET A 347 -1.09 -22.12 17.08
N LEU A 348 -0.74 -21.23 18.00
CA LEU A 348 0.39 -21.41 18.92
C LEU A 348 0.14 -22.57 19.87
N GLU A 349 -1.09 -22.73 20.36
CA GLU A 349 -1.47 -23.84 21.23
C GLU A 349 -1.32 -25.20 20.53
N PHE A 350 -1.88 -25.37 19.32
CA PHE A 350 -1.75 -26.64 18.58
C PHE A 350 -0.31 -26.96 18.22
N PHE A 351 0.48 -25.95 17.88
CA PHE A 351 1.92 -26.15 17.66
C PHE A 351 2.62 -26.59 18.95
N LEU A 352 2.35 -25.96 20.08
CA LEU A 352 2.91 -26.34 21.39
C LEU A 352 2.51 -27.77 21.78
N GLN A 353 1.24 -28.13 21.62
CA GLN A 353 0.74 -29.49 21.87
C GLN A 353 1.47 -30.53 21.00
N HIS A 354 1.66 -30.24 19.73
CA HIS A 354 2.45 -31.10 18.83
C HIS A 354 3.90 -31.24 19.31
N ARG A 355 4.53 -30.16 19.75
CA ARG A 355 5.90 -30.23 20.30
C ARG A 355 5.97 -31.06 21.56
N ILE A 356 5.00 -30.94 22.47
CA ILE A 356 4.91 -31.77 23.68
C ILE A 356 4.84 -33.24 23.29
N GLU A 357 3.98 -33.62 22.36
CA GLU A 357 3.85 -34.98 21.87
C GLU A 357 5.17 -35.49 21.28
N VAL A 358 5.80 -34.74 20.39
CA VAL A 358 7.07 -35.10 19.73
C VAL A 358 8.18 -35.32 20.76
N VAL A 359 8.36 -34.41 21.73
CA VAL A 359 9.41 -34.52 22.76
C VAL A 359 9.13 -35.73 23.67
N THR A 360 7.86 -35.93 24.06
CA THR A 360 7.49 -37.10 24.89
C THR A 360 7.74 -38.42 24.18
N ARG A 361 7.35 -38.54 22.89
CA ARG A 361 7.57 -39.74 22.10
C ARG A 361 9.07 -40.00 21.87
N ARG A 362 9.83 -38.96 21.54
CA ARG A 362 11.29 -39.00 21.41
C ARG A 362 11.94 -39.52 22.69
N THR A 363 11.58 -38.94 23.83
CA THR A 363 12.15 -39.36 25.12
C THR A 363 11.82 -40.82 25.48
N ARG A 364 10.58 -41.27 25.16
CA ARG A 364 10.22 -42.69 25.31
C ARG A 364 11.09 -43.64 24.44
N TYR A 365 11.31 -43.22 23.20
CA TYR A 365 12.16 -43.97 22.29
C TYR A 365 13.61 -44.05 22.82
N GLU A 366 14.15 -42.90 23.23
CA GLU A 366 15.50 -42.78 23.77
C GLU A 366 15.63 -43.57 25.08
N LEU A 367 14.65 -43.52 25.97
CA LEU A 367 14.60 -44.34 27.17
C LEU A 367 14.62 -45.81 26.85
N LYS A 368 13.80 -46.29 25.93
CA LYS A 368 13.75 -47.70 25.51
C LYS A 368 15.08 -48.14 24.90
N GLN A 369 15.74 -47.27 24.12
CA GLN A 369 17.09 -47.58 23.58
C GLN A 369 18.16 -47.64 24.70
N ALA A 370 18.09 -46.68 25.64
CA ALA A 370 18.99 -46.65 26.80
C ALA A 370 18.79 -47.88 27.73
N GLU A 371 17.54 -48.28 28.00
CA GLU A 371 17.24 -49.48 28.78
C GLU A 371 17.73 -50.77 28.06
N ASN A 372 17.52 -50.86 26.74
CA ASN A 372 18.08 -51.95 25.96
C ASN A 372 19.63 -51.99 26.01
N ARG A 373 20.26 -50.80 25.99
CA ARG A 373 21.74 -50.71 26.08
C ARG A 373 22.23 -51.05 27.47
N MET A 374 21.57 -50.54 28.51
CA MET A 374 21.87 -50.85 29.91
C MET A 374 21.81 -52.34 30.16
N HIS A 375 20.74 -53.01 29.69
CA HIS A 375 20.59 -54.46 29.83
C HIS A 375 21.78 -55.23 29.19
N LEU A 376 22.29 -54.78 28.04
CA LEU A 376 23.50 -55.39 27.48
C LEU A 376 24.75 -55.08 28.29
N LEU A 377 24.89 -53.85 28.80
CA LEU A 377 26.04 -53.45 29.62
C LEU A 377 26.09 -54.21 30.95
N GLU A 378 24.94 -54.42 31.62
CA GLU A 378 24.83 -55.25 32.81
C GLU A 378 25.34 -56.69 32.57
N GLY A 379 24.97 -57.33 31.46
CA GLY A 379 25.47 -58.60 31.07
C GLY A 379 27.00 -58.63 30.84
N LEU A 380 27.50 -57.55 30.17
CA LEU A 380 28.95 -57.40 29.96
C LEU A 380 29.71 -57.17 31.27
N MET A 381 29.15 -56.43 32.24
CA MET A 381 29.73 -56.23 33.57
C MET A 381 29.87 -57.58 34.33
N ILE A 382 28.79 -58.35 34.31
CA ILE A 382 28.81 -59.70 34.93
C ILE A 382 29.92 -60.60 34.29
N ALA A 383 30.07 -60.53 32.95
CA ALA A 383 31.09 -61.26 32.23
C ALA A 383 32.50 -60.77 32.56
N LEU A 384 32.72 -59.46 32.75
CA LEU A 384 34.02 -58.89 33.10
C LEU A 384 34.41 -59.16 34.52
N GLU A 385 33.48 -59.21 35.46
CA GLU A 385 33.73 -59.63 36.85
C GLU A 385 34.14 -61.12 36.96
N ASN A 386 33.64 -61.95 36.03
CA ASN A 386 33.89 -63.40 36.02
C ASN A 386 34.67 -63.82 34.77
N LEU A 387 35.58 -63.00 34.28
CA LEU A 387 36.22 -63.16 32.97
C LEU A 387 36.81 -64.52 32.70
N ASP A 388 37.63 -65.03 33.61
CA ASP A 388 38.29 -66.33 33.46
C ASP A 388 37.31 -67.49 33.36
N ALA A 389 36.27 -67.48 34.15
CA ALA A 389 35.23 -68.50 34.15
C ALA A 389 34.41 -68.48 32.85
N VAL A 390 34.01 -67.25 32.38
CA VAL A 390 33.33 -67.06 31.12
C VAL A 390 34.14 -67.47 29.91
N LEU A 391 35.42 -67.17 29.88
CA LEU A 391 36.35 -67.63 28.84
C LEU A 391 36.54 -69.19 28.85
N ASN A 392 36.52 -69.78 30.01
CA ASN A 392 36.60 -71.25 30.11
C ASN A 392 35.34 -71.96 29.62
N ILE A 393 34.12 -71.32 29.86
CA ILE A 393 32.86 -71.82 29.32
C ILE A 393 32.86 -71.72 27.79
N ILE A 394 33.24 -70.56 27.23
CA ILE A 394 33.29 -70.34 25.78
C ILE A 394 34.26 -71.31 25.09
N ARG A 395 35.43 -71.58 25.71
CA ARG A 395 36.44 -72.52 25.14
C ARG A 395 36.02 -73.98 25.20
N LYS A 396 35.21 -74.40 26.20
CA LYS A 396 34.77 -75.79 26.38
C LYS A 396 33.48 -76.10 25.63
N ALA A 397 32.73 -75.07 25.22
CA ALA A 397 31.47 -75.29 24.51
C ALA A 397 31.71 -75.84 23.09
N GLU A 398 30.90 -76.78 22.67
CA GLU A 398 31.02 -77.45 21.35
C GLU A 398 30.45 -76.54 20.24
N SER A 399 29.60 -75.61 20.59
CA SER A 399 29.04 -74.59 19.66
C SER A 399 28.67 -73.27 20.39
N GLY A 400 28.48 -72.16 19.62
CA GLY A 400 28.04 -70.91 20.16
C GLY A 400 26.71 -71.01 20.90
N GLY A 401 25.75 -71.76 20.41
CA GLY A 401 24.46 -71.98 21.05
C GLY A 401 24.57 -72.70 22.41
N VAL A 402 25.44 -73.70 22.53
CA VAL A 402 25.72 -74.40 23.81
C VAL A 402 26.42 -73.45 24.80
N ALA A 403 27.32 -72.63 24.34
CA ALA A 403 27.95 -71.59 25.17
C ALA A 403 26.89 -70.53 25.68
N GLU A 404 25.97 -70.16 24.83
CA GLU A 404 24.86 -69.24 25.16
C GLU A 404 23.97 -69.82 26.27
N ASP A 405 23.54 -71.10 26.14
CA ASP A 405 22.70 -71.76 27.13
C ASP A 405 23.42 -71.90 28.48
N VAL A 406 24.70 -72.32 28.49
CA VAL A 406 25.50 -72.45 29.70
C VAL A 406 25.74 -71.13 30.41
N LEU A 407 25.96 -70.01 29.63
CA LEU A 407 26.12 -68.70 30.18
C LEU A 407 24.83 -68.20 30.83
N MET A 408 23.68 -68.51 30.19
CA MET A 408 22.36 -68.18 30.73
C MET A 408 22.08 -68.91 32.04
N GLU A 409 22.34 -70.20 32.12
CA GLU A 409 22.10 -70.99 33.33
C GLU A 409 23.09 -70.65 34.46
N SER A 410 24.36 -70.38 34.18
CA SER A 410 25.38 -70.12 35.17
C SER A 410 25.31 -68.77 35.84
N TYR A 411 24.89 -67.72 35.07
CA TYR A 411 24.92 -66.35 35.53
C TYR A 411 23.55 -65.69 35.51
N GLY A 412 22.46 -66.36 35.15
CA GLY A 412 21.12 -65.83 35.07
C GLY A 412 20.93 -64.77 33.96
N LEU A 413 21.75 -64.87 32.90
CA LEU A 413 21.75 -63.92 31.79
C LEU A 413 20.54 -64.14 30.88
N SER A 414 20.03 -63.05 30.30
CA SER A 414 19.11 -63.21 29.18
C SER A 414 19.83 -63.68 27.92
N LYS A 415 19.08 -64.22 26.98
CA LYS A 415 19.59 -64.66 25.69
C LYS A 415 20.33 -63.53 24.93
N ARG A 416 19.80 -62.30 25.00
CA ARG A 416 20.44 -61.13 24.39
C ARG A 416 21.76 -60.74 25.05
N GLN A 417 21.86 -60.88 26.39
CA GLN A 417 23.07 -60.61 27.11
C GLN A 417 24.15 -61.69 26.81
N ALA A 418 23.78 -62.98 26.82
CA ALA A 418 24.65 -64.05 26.48
C ALA A 418 25.20 -63.98 25.05
N HIS A 419 24.35 -63.64 24.09
CA HIS A 419 24.71 -63.31 22.70
C HIS A 419 25.72 -62.17 22.61
N GLY A 420 25.42 -61.03 23.29
CA GLY A 420 26.30 -59.86 23.35
C GLY A 420 27.67 -60.15 23.95
N ILE A 421 27.77 -61.07 24.90
CA ILE A 421 29.07 -61.57 25.46
C ILE A 421 29.83 -62.42 24.43
N LEU A 422 29.13 -63.27 23.69
CA LEU A 422 29.75 -64.12 22.65
C LEU A 422 30.25 -63.26 21.45
N ASP A 423 29.54 -62.19 21.12
CA ASP A 423 29.91 -61.23 20.05
C ASP A 423 31.05 -60.31 20.48
N MET A 424 31.47 -60.34 21.75
CA MET A 424 32.46 -59.36 22.25
C MET A 424 33.85 -59.65 21.65
N LYS A 425 34.41 -58.60 21.01
CA LYS A 425 35.78 -58.69 20.47
C LYS A 425 36.82 -58.82 21.60
N LEU A 426 37.83 -59.63 21.43
CA LEU A 426 38.93 -59.84 22.41
C LEU A 426 39.62 -58.52 22.82
N GLN A 427 39.64 -57.53 21.94
CA GLN A 427 40.16 -56.19 22.20
C GLN A 427 39.43 -55.51 23.38
N ARG A 428 38.16 -55.78 23.61
CA ARG A 428 37.34 -55.19 24.70
C ARG A 428 37.66 -55.78 26.09
N LEU A 429 38.53 -56.79 26.15
CA LEU A 429 38.99 -57.39 27.41
C LEU A 429 40.19 -56.63 28.02
N THR A 430 40.76 -55.65 27.34
CA THR A 430 41.84 -54.82 27.88
C THR A 430 41.32 -53.90 29.00
N GLY A 431 42.19 -53.64 30.01
CA GLY A 431 41.79 -52.80 31.16
C GLY A 431 41.18 -51.45 30.80
N MET A 432 41.75 -50.74 29.79
CA MET A 432 41.28 -49.48 29.30
C MET A 432 39.86 -49.57 28.67
N GLU A 433 39.53 -50.70 28.04
CA GLU A 433 38.19 -50.89 27.47
C GLU A 433 37.19 -51.34 28.54
N GLN A 434 37.57 -51.99 29.60
CA GLN A 434 36.76 -52.32 30.76
C GLN A 434 36.32 -51.04 31.49
N ASP A 435 37.27 -50.11 31.69
CA ASP A 435 36.93 -48.78 32.27
C ASP A 435 35.94 -48.01 31.42
N LYS A 436 36.05 -48.07 30.09
CA LYS A 436 35.06 -47.47 29.19
C LYS A 436 33.66 -48.08 29.33
N ILE A 437 33.55 -49.39 29.46
CA ILE A 437 32.28 -50.09 29.68
C ILE A 437 31.66 -49.68 31.01
N ARG A 438 32.46 -49.52 32.08
CA ARG A 438 31.96 -49.00 33.38
C ARG A 438 31.47 -47.58 33.30
N THR A 439 32.25 -46.72 32.66
CA THR A 439 31.83 -45.32 32.44
C THR A 439 30.55 -45.24 31.59
N GLU A 440 30.47 -46.04 30.49
CA GLU A 440 29.26 -46.10 29.66
C GLU A 440 28.03 -46.57 30.46
N HIS A 441 28.21 -47.59 31.34
CA HIS A 441 27.14 -48.06 32.20
C HIS A 441 26.62 -46.98 33.16
N GLU A 442 27.52 -46.21 33.80
CA GLU A 442 27.16 -45.11 34.67
C GLU A 442 26.45 -43.98 33.91
N ASP A 443 26.96 -43.61 32.70
CA ASP A 443 26.40 -42.55 31.88
C ASP A 443 25.01 -42.91 31.32
N VAL A 444 24.82 -44.15 30.88
CA VAL A 444 23.51 -44.67 30.46
C VAL A 444 22.56 -44.74 31.64
N GLY A 445 23.04 -45.09 32.85
CA GLY A 445 22.22 -45.08 34.08
C GLY A 445 21.67 -43.66 34.37
N LYS A 446 22.54 -42.65 34.36
CA LYS A 446 22.14 -41.23 34.53
C LYS A 446 21.17 -40.81 33.45
N ALA A 447 21.38 -41.19 32.20
CA ALA A 447 20.48 -40.86 31.09
C ALA A 447 19.07 -41.47 31.26
N ILE A 448 19.01 -42.74 31.76
CA ILE A 448 17.72 -43.41 32.07
C ILE A 448 16.96 -42.67 33.18
N GLU A 449 17.68 -42.23 34.24
CA GLU A 449 17.07 -41.43 35.33
C GLU A 449 16.55 -40.09 34.81
N ASP A 450 17.33 -39.42 33.99
CA ASP A 450 16.93 -38.13 33.36
C ASP A 450 15.74 -38.32 32.42
N TYR A 451 15.72 -39.33 31.57
CA TYR A 451 14.58 -39.61 30.69
C TYR A 451 13.31 -39.96 31.47
N LYS A 452 13.41 -40.67 32.57
CA LYS A 452 12.28 -40.96 33.46
C LYS A 452 11.76 -39.69 34.13
N ASP A 453 12.65 -38.84 34.62
CA ASP A 453 12.30 -37.56 35.23
C ASP A 453 11.59 -36.63 34.20
N ILE A 454 12.07 -36.59 32.94
CA ILE A 454 11.42 -35.85 31.87
C ILE A 454 10.00 -36.38 31.58
N LEU A 455 9.80 -37.73 31.56
CA LEU A 455 8.51 -38.32 31.28
C LEU A 455 7.50 -38.21 32.45
N GLU A 456 7.98 -38.04 33.68
CA GLU A 456 7.17 -37.89 34.87
C GLU A 456 6.69 -36.43 35.10
N LYS A 457 7.49 -35.45 34.64
CA LYS A 457 7.27 -34.03 34.89
C LYS A 457 7.03 -33.25 33.61
N ASP A 458 5.79 -32.82 33.37
CA ASP A 458 5.42 -31.97 32.20
C ASP A 458 6.28 -30.70 32.12
N GLU A 459 6.68 -30.15 33.26
CA GLU A 459 7.52 -28.94 33.32
C GLU A 459 8.88 -29.14 32.66
N ARG A 460 9.47 -30.35 32.76
CA ARG A 460 10.73 -30.68 32.09
C ARG A 460 10.58 -30.77 30.56
N VAL A 461 9.46 -31.29 30.07
CA VAL A 461 9.13 -31.29 28.64
C VAL A 461 9.03 -29.90 28.12
N ILE A 462 8.35 -29.02 28.84
CA ILE A 462 8.20 -27.59 28.50
C ILE A 462 9.56 -26.88 28.48
N GLU A 463 10.44 -27.16 29.47
CA GLU A 463 11.80 -26.60 29.51
C GLU A 463 12.63 -26.98 28.28
N ILE A 464 12.52 -28.22 27.81
CA ILE A 464 13.19 -28.70 26.60
C ILE A 464 12.65 -27.93 25.37
N ILE A 465 11.32 -27.81 25.23
CA ILE A 465 10.70 -27.08 24.13
C ILE A 465 11.15 -25.60 24.15
N ARG A 466 11.22 -25.00 25.33
CA ARG A 466 11.70 -23.64 25.51
C ARG A 466 13.14 -23.48 25.01
N LYS A 467 14.03 -24.38 25.41
CA LYS A 467 15.44 -24.36 24.98
C LYS A 467 15.58 -24.56 23.48
N GLU A 468 14.89 -25.53 22.90
CA GLU A 468 14.88 -25.77 21.45
C GLU A 468 14.34 -24.56 20.68
N SER A 469 13.29 -23.90 21.18
CA SER A 469 12.72 -22.69 20.57
C SER A 469 13.72 -21.52 20.57
N ILE A 470 14.48 -21.34 21.66
CA ILE A 470 15.53 -20.32 21.76
C ILE A 470 16.67 -20.64 20.76
N GLU A 471 17.10 -21.90 20.69
CA GLU A 471 18.14 -22.33 19.74
C GLU A 471 17.73 -22.08 18.28
N ILE A 472 16.50 -22.40 17.91
CA ILE A 472 15.96 -22.15 16.55
C ILE A 472 15.85 -20.65 16.28
N ARG A 473 15.37 -19.87 17.25
CA ARG A 473 15.26 -18.41 17.14
C ARG A 473 16.64 -17.78 16.87
N ASP A 474 17.64 -18.18 17.64
CA ASP A 474 18.99 -17.59 17.56
C ASP A 474 19.74 -18.07 16.30
N LYS A 475 19.39 -19.26 15.78
CA LYS A 475 20.01 -19.85 14.59
C LYS A 475 19.44 -19.31 13.27
N TYR A 476 18.13 -19.01 13.20
CA TYR A 476 17.42 -18.66 11.97
C TYR A 476 16.67 -17.32 12.03
N GLY A 477 16.62 -16.69 13.21
CA GLY A 477 15.94 -15.41 13.36
C GLY A 477 16.63 -14.32 12.57
N ASP A 478 15.84 -13.55 11.82
CA ASP A 478 16.26 -12.37 11.06
C ASP A 478 15.37 -11.16 11.40
N GLU A 479 15.72 -10.02 10.84
CA GLU A 479 14.95 -8.81 11.06
C GLU A 479 13.70 -8.77 10.16
N ARG A 480 12.68 -8.04 10.60
CA ARG A 480 11.43 -7.81 9.87
C ARG A 480 11.71 -7.09 8.54
N ARG A 481 11.05 -7.53 7.46
CA ARG A 481 11.13 -6.92 6.13
C ARG A 481 9.98 -5.95 5.88
N THR A 482 8.76 -6.33 6.31
CA THR A 482 7.53 -5.56 6.07
C THR A 482 7.34 -4.51 7.16
N GLU A 483 7.22 -3.25 6.78
CA GLU A 483 6.91 -2.14 7.67
C GLU A 483 5.41 -2.10 8.00
N ILE A 484 5.03 -1.69 9.21
CA ILE A 484 3.63 -1.52 9.62
C ILE A 484 3.44 -0.09 10.06
N ILE A 485 2.62 0.66 9.32
CA ILE A 485 2.31 2.06 9.63
C ILE A 485 0.96 2.14 10.34
N GLU A 486 0.92 2.88 11.45
CA GLU A 486 -0.32 3.23 12.14
C GLU A 486 -1.05 4.29 11.30
N GLY A 487 -2.24 3.97 10.84
CA GLY A 487 -3.07 4.87 10.04
C GLY A 487 -4.40 4.22 9.76
N ASP A 488 -5.42 5.04 9.60
CA ASP A 488 -6.70 4.54 9.12
C ASP A 488 -6.49 4.07 7.67
N SER A 489 -7.10 2.97 7.30
CA SER A 489 -7.03 2.40 5.94
C SER A 489 -7.52 3.35 4.83
N SER A 490 -7.97 4.51 5.22
CA SER A 490 -8.35 5.68 4.44
C SER A 490 -7.41 6.86 4.67
N ILE A 491 -6.07 6.68 4.73
CA ILE A 491 -5.19 7.86 4.62
C ILE A 491 -5.58 8.52 3.30
N LEU A 492 -6.40 9.55 3.44
CA LEU A 492 -6.77 10.42 2.33
C LEU A 492 -5.46 11.05 1.84
N ILE A 493 -5.32 11.19 0.55
CA ILE A 493 -4.23 11.95 -0.11
C ILE A 493 -3.99 13.28 0.62
N GLU A 494 -5.04 13.80 1.24
CA GLU A 494 -5.09 15.01 2.04
C GLU A 494 -4.14 15.02 3.24
N GLU A 495 -3.92 13.87 3.91
CA GLU A 495 -3.03 13.76 5.09
C GLU A 495 -1.54 13.75 4.72
N LEU A 496 -1.22 13.48 3.46
CA LEU A 496 0.16 13.48 2.94
C LEU A 496 0.57 14.84 2.34
N ILE A 497 -0.39 15.75 2.12
CA ILE A 497 -0.15 17.06 1.54
C ILE A 497 -0.21 18.08 2.67
N ASN A 498 0.84 18.88 2.82
CA ASN A 498 0.84 19.98 3.79
C ASN A 498 -0.31 20.93 3.53
N GLU A 499 -1.01 21.35 4.59
CA GLU A 499 -2.03 22.37 4.51
C GLU A 499 -1.34 23.72 4.35
N GLU A 500 -1.40 24.28 3.14
CA GLU A 500 -0.78 25.54 2.77
C GLU A 500 -1.77 26.40 2.01
N ASP A 501 -1.71 27.71 2.21
CA ASP A 501 -2.48 28.66 1.44
C ASP A 501 -1.86 28.86 0.05
N MET A 502 -2.70 28.68 -0.97
CA MET A 502 -2.34 28.79 -2.37
C MET A 502 -3.15 29.87 -3.07
N VAL A 503 -2.52 30.61 -3.96
CA VAL A 503 -3.20 31.52 -4.87
C VAL A 503 -3.70 30.73 -6.07
N VAL A 504 -5.02 30.63 -6.23
CA VAL A 504 -5.65 30.01 -7.40
C VAL A 504 -5.99 31.11 -8.39
N THR A 505 -5.57 30.91 -9.65
CA THR A 505 -5.80 31.86 -10.75
C THR A 505 -6.51 31.17 -11.90
N LEU A 506 -7.62 31.75 -12.35
CA LEU A 506 -8.40 31.30 -13.50
C LEU A 506 -8.44 32.43 -14.55
N SER A 507 -8.08 32.12 -15.79
CA SER A 507 -8.22 33.06 -16.92
C SER A 507 -9.54 32.88 -17.64
N ARG A 508 -9.94 33.88 -18.45
CA ARG A 508 -11.17 33.85 -19.22
C ARG A 508 -11.21 32.73 -20.26
N GLU A 509 -10.07 32.40 -20.89
CA GLU A 509 -9.97 31.26 -21.80
C GLU A 509 -9.94 29.92 -21.07
N GLY A 510 -10.08 29.91 -19.75
CA GLY A 510 -10.15 28.71 -18.93
C GLY A 510 -8.80 28.10 -18.59
N TYR A 511 -7.70 28.87 -18.57
CA TYR A 511 -6.43 28.40 -18.01
C TYR A 511 -6.46 28.54 -16.50
N ILE A 512 -6.03 27.50 -15.79
CA ILE A 512 -6.04 27.46 -14.34
C ILE A 512 -4.68 27.02 -13.79
N LYS A 513 -4.29 27.61 -12.66
CA LYS A 513 -3.11 27.22 -11.89
C LYS A 513 -3.29 27.48 -10.40
N ARG A 514 -2.42 26.89 -9.60
CA ARG A 514 -2.14 27.29 -8.22
C ARG A 514 -0.67 27.75 -8.10
N SER A 515 -0.43 28.72 -7.24
CA SER A 515 0.92 29.22 -6.91
C SER A 515 1.03 29.40 -5.41
N SER A 516 2.22 29.25 -4.83
CA SER A 516 2.41 29.53 -3.40
C SER A 516 2.24 31.01 -3.11
N VAL A 517 1.57 31.34 -2.01
CA VAL A 517 1.43 32.74 -1.55
C VAL A 517 2.79 33.38 -1.34
N SER A 518 3.79 32.62 -0.91
CA SER A 518 5.17 33.09 -0.69
C SER A 518 5.88 33.60 -1.96
N GLU A 519 5.45 33.17 -3.15
CA GLU A 519 6.00 33.66 -4.43
C GLU A 519 5.51 35.07 -4.81
N TYR A 520 4.42 35.54 -4.17
CA TYR A 520 3.90 36.90 -4.33
C TYR A 520 4.49 37.81 -3.25
N ARG A 521 5.75 38.26 -3.44
CA ARG A 521 6.43 39.18 -2.52
C ARG A 521 5.70 40.51 -2.43
N LEU A 522 5.51 41.01 -1.21
CA LEU A 522 5.03 42.37 -0.92
C LEU A 522 5.87 43.41 -1.67
N GLN A 523 5.21 44.23 -2.48
CA GLN A 523 5.84 45.39 -3.17
C GLN A 523 5.46 46.66 -2.43
N ARG A 524 6.43 47.54 -2.19
CA ARG A 524 6.21 48.86 -1.60
C ARG A 524 5.38 49.72 -2.57
N ARG A 525 4.59 50.67 -2.03
CA ARG A 525 3.81 51.65 -2.80
C ARG A 525 4.66 52.30 -3.92
N GLY A 526 4.16 52.25 -5.18
CA GLY A 526 4.86 52.77 -6.35
C GLY A 526 5.67 51.77 -7.16
N GLY A 527 5.66 50.46 -6.81
CA GLY A 527 6.27 49.37 -7.57
C GLY A 527 5.51 49.10 -8.90
N LYS A 528 6.23 48.67 -9.94
CA LYS A 528 5.61 48.13 -11.16
C LYS A 528 4.98 46.80 -10.79
N GLY A 529 3.62 46.67 -10.84
CA GLY A 529 2.89 45.45 -10.56
C GLY A 529 3.45 44.24 -11.33
N ARG A 530 3.27 43.01 -10.77
CA ARG A 530 3.61 41.77 -11.46
C ARG A 530 2.39 41.20 -12.16
N LEU A 531 2.61 40.58 -13.31
CA LEU A 531 1.60 39.77 -14.00
C LEU A 531 1.24 38.55 -13.13
N GLY A 532 -0.03 38.40 -12.77
CA GLY A 532 -0.52 37.24 -12.01
C GLY A 532 -0.54 35.94 -12.83
N MET A 533 -0.40 36.03 -14.16
CA MET A 533 -0.37 34.88 -15.09
C MET A 533 0.21 35.31 -16.43
N GLY A 534 1.01 34.49 -17.08
CA GLY A 534 1.39 34.66 -18.47
C GLY A 534 0.26 34.23 -19.36
N THR A 535 -0.44 35.17 -19.98
CA THR A 535 -1.55 34.92 -20.88
C THR A 535 -1.14 35.06 -22.36
N LYS A 536 -1.96 34.58 -23.31
CA LYS A 536 -1.86 34.91 -24.72
C LYS A 536 -2.30 36.37 -24.92
N ASP A 537 -2.00 36.94 -26.06
CA ASP A 537 -2.24 38.37 -26.35
C ASP A 537 -3.69 38.86 -26.13
N GLU A 538 -4.65 37.93 -26.01
CA GLU A 538 -6.11 38.24 -25.85
C GLU A 538 -6.72 37.63 -24.57
N ASP A 539 -5.96 36.91 -23.72
CA ASP A 539 -6.46 36.26 -22.48
C ASP A 539 -6.08 37.07 -21.22
N PHE A 540 -6.91 37.05 -20.19
CA PHE A 540 -6.65 37.71 -18.91
C PHE A 540 -7.18 36.93 -17.72
N VAL A 541 -6.69 37.28 -16.53
CA VAL A 541 -7.13 36.68 -15.26
C VAL A 541 -8.54 37.14 -14.94
N GLU A 542 -9.50 36.23 -14.92
CA GLU A 542 -10.90 36.49 -14.60
C GLU A 542 -11.17 36.36 -13.09
N GLN A 543 -10.56 35.34 -12.44
CA GLN A 543 -10.70 35.11 -11.02
C GLN A 543 -9.34 34.77 -10.38
N MET A 544 -9.09 35.38 -9.21
CA MET A 544 -7.92 35.09 -8.38
C MET A 544 -8.34 35.15 -6.91
N PHE A 545 -8.03 34.10 -6.16
CA PHE A 545 -8.38 34.01 -4.73
C PHE A 545 -7.40 33.07 -4.01
N VAL A 546 -7.33 33.22 -2.68
CA VAL A 546 -6.53 32.33 -1.82
C VAL A 546 -7.43 31.19 -1.35
N ALA A 547 -6.90 29.99 -1.37
CA ALA A 547 -7.56 28.78 -0.90
C ALA A 547 -6.53 27.81 -0.30
N SER A 548 -6.90 27.09 0.78
CA SER A 548 -6.06 26.03 1.32
C SER A 548 -5.89 24.88 0.32
N THR A 549 -4.74 24.24 0.32
CA THR A 549 -4.49 23.02 -0.47
C THR A 549 -5.58 21.98 -0.31
N HIS A 550 -6.20 21.91 0.87
CA HIS A 550 -7.26 20.95 1.22
C HIS A 550 -8.68 21.40 0.89
N ASP A 551 -8.88 22.63 0.44
CA ASP A 551 -10.19 23.14 0.07
C ASP A 551 -10.74 22.49 -1.21
N PHE A 552 -12.05 22.46 -1.33
CA PHE A 552 -12.74 22.05 -2.55
C PHE A 552 -13.04 23.25 -3.44
N LEU A 553 -12.71 23.10 -4.70
CA LEU A 553 -13.11 24.03 -5.74
C LEU A 553 -14.27 23.44 -6.55
N LEU A 554 -15.32 24.23 -6.71
CA LEU A 554 -16.46 23.91 -7.55
C LEU A 554 -16.39 24.77 -8.82
N PHE A 555 -16.24 24.11 -9.96
CA PHE A 555 -16.22 24.74 -11.27
C PHE A 555 -17.60 24.64 -11.91
N PHE A 556 -18.24 25.76 -12.13
CA PHE A 556 -19.55 25.84 -12.77
C PHE A 556 -19.38 26.23 -14.24
N THR A 557 -20.19 25.60 -15.09
CA THR A 557 -20.16 25.87 -16.53
C THR A 557 -21.37 26.64 -16.98
N ASP A 558 -21.23 27.32 -18.09
CA ASP A 558 -22.31 28.06 -18.80
C ASP A 558 -23.50 27.15 -19.18
N LYS A 559 -23.26 25.82 -19.31
CA LYS A 559 -24.29 24.80 -19.59
C LYS A 559 -24.94 24.22 -18.32
N GLY A 560 -24.65 24.77 -17.14
CA GLY A 560 -25.25 24.38 -15.86
C GLY A 560 -24.76 23.06 -15.29
N GLN A 561 -23.51 22.69 -15.58
CA GLN A 561 -22.79 21.59 -14.94
C GLN A 561 -21.90 22.12 -13.81
N VAL A 562 -21.58 21.26 -12.84
CA VAL A 562 -20.58 21.55 -11.82
C VAL A 562 -19.62 20.38 -11.72
N PHE A 563 -18.34 20.70 -11.62
CA PHE A 563 -17.23 19.76 -11.37
C PHE A 563 -16.58 20.13 -10.05
N ARG A 564 -15.99 19.13 -9.38
CA ARG A 564 -15.31 19.30 -8.10
C ARG A 564 -13.86 18.83 -8.20
N LYS A 565 -12.94 19.66 -7.74
CA LYS A 565 -11.52 19.34 -7.60
C LYS A 565 -11.02 19.88 -6.26
N LYS A 566 -9.98 19.25 -5.73
CA LYS A 566 -9.20 19.79 -4.62
C LYS A 566 -8.18 20.80 -5.15
N VAL A 567 -7.81 21.79 -4.34
CA VAL A 567 -6.79 22.78 -4.71
C VAL A 567 -5.46 22.10 -5.03
N PHE A 568 -5.06 21.08 -4.28
CA PHE A 568 -3.82 20.35 -4.54
C PHE A 568 -3.80 19.56 -5.88
N GLU A 569 -4.97 19.29 -6.48
CA GLU A 569 -5.06 18.64 -7.80
C GLU A 569 -4.82 19.62 -8.96
N LEU A 570 -4.78 20.94 -8.69
CA LEU A 570 -4.49 21.93 -9.71
C LEU A 570 -2.99 22.00 -10.03
N PRO A 571 -2.61 22.31 -11.27
CA PRO A 571 -1.23 22.43 -11.65
C PRO A 571 -0.51 23.53 -10.86
N LEU A 572 0.64 23.19 -10.27
CA LEU A 572 1.53 24.16 -9.64
C LEU A 572 2.29 24.89 -10.73
N ALA A 573 2.27 26.22 -10.71
CA ALA A 573 3.03 27.04 -11.63
C ALA A 573 3.39 28.38 -10.96
N GLY A 574 4.59 28.88 -11.25
CA GLY A 574 5.03 30.19 -10.75
C GLY A 574 4.14 31.35 -11.22
N PRO A 575 4.31 32.58 -10.66
CA PRO A 575 3.45 33.72 -10.95
C PRO A 575 3.33 34.07 -12.44
N THR A 576 4.40 33.90 -13.21
CA THR A 576 4.44 34.17 -14.67
C THR A 576 4.00 32.98 -15.52
N GLY A 577 3.82 31.78 -14.94
CA GLY A 577 3.41 30.57 -15.66
C GLY A 577 1.96 30.67 -16.12
N ARG A 578 1.63 30.06 -17.28
CA ARG A 578 0.27 30.05 -17.85
C ARG A 578 -0.68 29.08 -17.17
N GLY A 579 -0.20 28.04 -16.48
CA GLY A 579 -1.01 26.93 -15.99
C GLY A 579 -1.46 25.96 -17.09
N LYS A 580 -2.54 25.21 -16.84
CA LYS A 580 -3.13 24.25 -17.80
C LYS A 580 -4.55 24.68 -18.17
N ALA A 581 -4.96 24.39 -19.40
CA ALA A 581 -6.34 24.61 -19.82
C ALA A 581 -7.29 23.70 -19.04
N ALA A 582 -8.38 24.23 -18.54
CA ALA A 582 -9.36 23.51 -17.72
C ALA A 582 -9.99 22.32 -18.45
N ILE A 583 -10.05 22.33 -19.76
CA ILE A 583 -10.50 21.20 -20.60
C ILE A 583 -9.60 19.93 -20.42
N ASN A 584 -8.34 20.13 -20.01
CA ASN A 584 -7.44 19.04 -19.69
C ASN A 584 -7.59 18.53 -18.24
N LEU A 585 -8.25 19.29 -17.36
CA LEU A 585 -8.44 18.97 -15.95
C LEU A 585 -9.86 18.48 -15.66
N LEU A 586 -10.83 18.96 -16.44
CA LEU A 586 -12.25 18.70 -16.27
C LEU A 586 -12.80 18.12 -17.59
N PRO A 587 -13.69 17.12 -17.56
CA PRO A 587 -14.29 16.53 -18.75
C PRO A 587 -15.38 17.45 -19.32
N LEU A 588 -14.97 18.63 -19.79
CA LEU A 588 -15.84 19.60 -20.45
C LEU A 588 -16.29 19.11 -21.82
N ARG A 589 -17.51 19.45 -22.22
CA ARG A 589 -18.05 19.16 -23.54
C ARG A 589 -17.56 20.21 -24.56
N GLU A 590 -17.65 19.88 -25.83
CA GLU A 590 -17.33 20.81 -26.88
C GLU A 590 -18.27 22.05 -26.80
N GLY A 591 -17.67 23.24 -26.78
CA GLY A 591 -18.41 24.50 -26.62
C GLY A 591 -18.93 24.77 -25.19
N GLU A 592 -18.46 24.08 -24.17
CA GLU A 592 -18.74 24.34 -22.76
C GLU A 592 -17.58 25.12 -22.13
N SER A 593 -17.88 26.23 -21.43
CA SER A 593 -16.91 27.08 -20.77
C SER A 593 -17.19 27.21 -19.27
N ILE A 594 -16.14 27.47 -18.49
CA ILE A 594 -16.28 27.75 -17.04
C ILE A 594 -16.78 29.18 -16.88
N CYS A 595 -17.89 29.35 -16.17
CA CYS A 595 -18.44 30.67 -15.87
C CYS A 595 -18.13 31.15 -14.44
N SER A 596 -17.80 30.23 -13.52
CA SER A 596 -17.45 30.59 -12.13
C SER A 596 -16.69 29.44 -11.45
N CYS A 597 -15.77 29.84 -10.56
CA CYS A 597 -15.08 28.92 -9.65
C CYS A 597 -15.34 29.38 -8.21
N LEU A 598 -15.87 28.49 -7.37
CA LEU A 598 -16.13 28.77 -5.96
C LEU A 598 -15.19 27.96 -5.08
N ASN A 599 -14.52 28.63 -4.14
CA ASN A 599 -13.86 27.99 -3.02
C ASN A 599 -14.91 27.59 -1.97
N VAL A 600 -14.88 26.31 -1.56
CA VAL A 600 -15.81 25.76 -0.58
C VAL A 600 -15.00 25.22 0.59
N PRO A 601 -14.87 25.99 1.68
CA PRO A 601 -14.22 25.53 2.90
C PRO A 601 -15.01 24.40 3.56
N LYS A 602 -14.34 23.61 4.41
CA LYS A 602 -14.93 22.43 5.07
C LYS A 602 -16.23 22.73 5.86
N GLU A 603 -16.42 23.95 6.29
CA GLU A 603 -17.54 24.36 7.15
C GLU A 603 -18.79 24.89 6.39
N ALA A 604 -18.81 24.80 5.06
CA ALA A 604 -19.86 25.38 4.22
C ALA A 604 -21.16 24.56 4.11
N GLU A 605 -21.36 23.52 4.93
CA GLU A 605 -22.52 22.61 4.81
C GLU A 605 -23.89 23.31 4.92
N ASN A 606 -23.98 24.39 5.66
CA ASN A 606 -25.24 25.14 5.89
C ASN A 606 -25.46 26.28 4.90
N LYS A 607 -24.63 26.41 3.86
CA LYS A 607 -24.78 27.48 2.83
C LYS A 607 -25.58 27.01 1.63
N TYR A 608 -25.90 27.95 0.76
CA TYR A 608 -26.63 27.75 -0.47
C TYR A 608 -25.79 28.19 -1.67
N ILE A 609 -26.00 27.54 -2.81
CA ILE A 609 -25.49 27.97 -4.11
C ILE A 609 -26.59 28.74 -4.80
N PHE A 610 -26.36 30.04 -5.01
CA PHE A 610 -27.19 30.92 -5.82
C PHE A 610 -26.68 30.90 -7.27
N LEU A 611 -27.59 30.69 -8.24
CA LEU A 611 -27.30 30.68 -9.67
C LEU A 611 -28.24 31.64 -10.38
N CYS A 612 -27.71 32.37 -11.38
CA CYS A 612 -28.47 33.21 -12.27
C CYS A 612 -28.12 32.94 -13.73
N THR A 613 -29.16 32.97 -14.61
CA THR A 613 -28.97 32.79 -16.06
C THR A 613 -29.09 34.12 -16.79
N GLU A 614 -28.58 34.19 -18.01
CA GLU A 614 -28.68 35.34 -18.91
C GLU A 614 -30.14 35.73 -19.20
N GLY A 615 -31.02 34.70 -19.27
CA GLY A 615 -32.48 34.91 -19.42
C GLY A 615 -33.20 35.36 -18.15
N GLY A 616 -32.51 35.68 -17.06
CA GLY A 616 -33.04 36.18 -15.80
C GLY A 616 -33.74 35.15 -14.92
N VAL A 617 -33.43 33.86 -15.10
CA VAL A 617 -33.86 32.78 -14.20
C VAL A 617 -32.88 32.72 -13.02
N ALA A 618 -33.41 32.68 -11.81
CA ALA A 618 -32.60 32.53 -10.58
C ALA A 618 -32.96 31.25 -9.82
N LYS A 619 -31.98 30.70 -9.18
CA LYS A 619 -32.13 29.44 -8.42
C LYS A 619 -31.27 29.47 -7.17
N LYS A 620 -31.80 28.89 -6.07
CA LYS A 620 -31.08 28.62 -4.83
C LYS A 620 -31.12 27.12 -4.54
N THR A 621 -29.94 26.51 -4.37
CA THR A 621 -29.79 25.07 -4.09
C THR A 621 -28.97 24.86 -2.82
N PRO A 622 -29.40 24.01 -1.86
CA PRO A 622 -28.57 23.68 -0.68
C PRO A 622 -27.21 23.11 -1.09
N MET A 623 -26.14 23.51 -0.42
CA MET A 623 -24.80 23.05 -0.69
C MET A 623 -24.66 21.52 -0.53
N LEU A 624 -25.39 20.92 0.42
CA LEU A 624 -25.45 19.49 0.66
C LEU A 624 -25.90 18.69 -0.58
N ASP A 625 -26.77 19.26 -1.43
CA ASP A 625 -27.18 18.62 -2.69
C ASP A 625 -26.03 18.49 -3.69
N CYS A 626 -24.94 19.22 -3.51
CA CYS A 626 -23.73 19.21 -4.32
C CYS A 626 -22.54 18.52 -3.62
N ALA A 627 -22.73 17.91 -2.44
CA ALA A 627 -21.66 17.27 -1.68
C ALA A 627 -21.04 16.05 -2.39
N LYS A 628 -21.84 15.31 -3.18
CA LYS A 628 -21.40 14.09 -3.91
C LYS A 628 -21.40 14.32 -5.42
N ILE A 629 -20.37 15.01 -5.93
CA ILE A 629 -20.18 15.23 -7.37
C ILE A 629 -19.32 14.09 -7.95
N ARG A 630 -19.82 13.46 -9.02
CA ARG A 630 -19.07 12.43 -9.76
C ARG A 630 -17.98 13.07 -10.64
N VAL A 631 -16.97 12.30 -11.00
CA VAL A 631 -15.89 12.76 -11.93
C VAL A 631 -16.48 13.30 -13.25
N THR A 632 -17.58 12.74 -13.72
CA THR A 632 -18.28 13.16 -14.96
C THR A 632 -19.09 14.45 -14.81
N GLY A 633 -19.00 15.13 -13.66
CA GLY A 633 -19.80 16.32 -13.35
C GLY A 633 -21.22 16.01 -12.87
N LEU A 634 -21.90 17.06 -12.46
CA LEU A 634 -23.26 17.04 -11.95
C LEU A 634 -24.05 18.22 -12.54
N ARG A 635 -25.24 17.96 -13.08
CA ARG A 635 -26.14 19.04 -13.51
C ARG A 635 -26.77 19.73 -12.29
N VAL A 636 -26.59 21.04 -12.19
CA VAL A 636 -27.11 21.86 -11.08
C VAL A 636 -28.32 22.74 -11.46
N ILE A 637 -28.57 22.92 -12.74
CA ILE A 637 -29.75 23.66 -13.26
C ILE A 637 -30.13 23.06 -14.61
N THR A 638 -31.43 23.08 -14.91
CA THR A 638 -31.95 22.81 -16.26
C THR A 638 -32.18 24.14 -16.97
N LEU A 639 -31.44 24.37 -18.05
CA LEU A 639 -31.51 25.61 -18.86
C LEU A 639 -32.53 25.47 -19.98
N ASP A 640 -33.09 26.62 -20.38
CA ASP A 640 -33.87 26.74 -21.62
C ASP A 640 -32.92 26.74 -22.83
N GLU A 641 -33.49 26.50 -24.01
CA GLU A 641 -32.72 26.53 -25.26
C GLU A 641 -32.20 27.96 -25.51
N GLY A 642 -30.88 28.08 -25.68
CA GLY A 642 -30.22 29.38 -25.88
C GLY A 642 -29.92 30.17 -24.61
N ASP A 643 -30.27 29.68 -23.41
CA ASP A 643 -29.92 30.33 -22.12
C ASP A 643 -28.60 29.77 -21.56
N SER A 644 -27.89 30.56 -20.77
CA SER A 644 -26.61 30.24 -20.17
C SER A 644 -26.52 30.72 -18.71
N VAL A 645 -25.77 30.03 -17.88
CA VAL A 645 -25.45 30.49 -16.52
C VAL A 645 -24.39 31.58 -16.61
N ILE A 646 -24.62 32.69 -15.94
CA ILE A 646 -23.72 33.86 -15.95
C ILE A 646 -23.14 34.21 -14.59
N SER A 647 -23.79 33.79 -13.50
CA SER A 647 -23.33 34.07 -12.13
C SER A 647 -23.64 32.92 -11.21
N VAL A 648 -22.65 32.58 -10.37
CA VAL A 648 -22.81 31.60 -9.30
C VAL A 648 -22.09 32.12 -8.05
N GLN A 649 -22.80 32.14 -6.93
CA GLN A 649 -22.26 32.60 -5.65
C GLN A 649 -22.70 31.72 -4.49
N LEU A 650 -21.94 31.76 -3.40
CA LEU A 650 -22.25 31.07 -2.15
C LEU A 650 -22.99 32.07 -1.22
N THR A 651 -24.19 31.70 -0.72
CA THR A 651 -25.01 32.52 0.14
C THR A 651 -25.38 31.81 1.44
N ASP A 652 -25.79 32.57 2.44
CA ASP A 652 -26.30 32.06 3.72
C ASP A 652 -27.83 31.84 3.75
N GLY A 653 -28.52 32.19 2.65
CA GLY A 653 -29.96 32.04 2.52
C GLY A 653 -30.77 33.29 2.92
N ASN A 654 -30.15 34.32 3.48
CA ASN A 654 -30.82 35.56 3.99
C ASN A 654 -30.27 36.85 3.39
N GLN A 655 -29.31 36.78 2.47
CA GLN A 655 -28.71 37.95 1.84
C GLN A 655 -29.68 38.70 0.92
N GLU A 656 -29.27 39.86 0.49
CA GLU A 656 -29.98 40.60 -0.56
C GLU A 656 -29.31 40.31 -1.91
N LEU A 657 -30.12 40.08 -2.92
CA LEU A 657 -29.69 39.81 -4.29
C LEU A 657 -29.92 41.02 -5.17
N PHE A 658 -28.95 41.29 -6.04
CA PHE A 658 -29.03 42.33 -7.03
C PHE A 658 -28.88 41.77 -8.44
N PHE A 659 -29.84 42.05 -9.33
CA PHE A 659 -29.81 41.64 -10.74
C PHE A 659 -29.62 42.92 -11.59
N ALA A 660 -28.57 42.91 -12.43
CA ALA A 660 -28.31 43.99 -13.37
C ALA A 660 -28.50 43.53 -14.81
N THR A 661 -29.13 44.37 -15.63
CA THR A 661 -29.38 44.06 -17.04
C THR A 661 -28.53 44.95 -17.98
N ARG A 662 -28.32 44.45 -19.19
CA ARG A 662 -27.56 45.12 -20.25
C ARG A 662 -28.15 46.52 -20.54
N ASP A 663 -29.48 46.67 -20.52
CA ASP A 663 -30.16 47.95 -20.77
C ASP A 663 -30.16 48.90 -19.55
N GLY A 664 -29.31 48.59 -18.55
CA GLY A 664 -29.09 49.48 -17.39
C GLY A 664 -30.24 49.48 -16.37
N MET A 665 -30.99 48.38 -16.24
CA MET A 665 -31.96 48.17 -15.17
C MET A 665 -31.30 47.34 -14.04
N GLY A 666 -31.72 47.62 -12.77
CA GLY A 666 -31.28 46.93 -11.60
C GLY A 666 -32.42 46.52 -10.68
N LEU A 667 -32.46 45.34 -10.15
CA LEU A 667 -33.49 44.86 -9.22
C LEU A 667 -32.84 44.33 -7.95
N ARG A 668 -33.14 44.95 -6.79
CA ARG A 668 -32.71 44.49 -5.47
C ARG A 668 -33.88 43.75 -4.81
N VAL A 669 -33.64 42.53 -4.36
CA VAL A 669 -34.65 41.67 -3.69
C VAL A 669 -33.99 40.88 -2.55
N ASN A 670 -34.79 40.51 -1.54
CA ASN A 670 -34.31 39.61 -0.50
C ASN A 670 -34.24 38.17 -1.02
N GLU A 671 -33.17 37.45 -0.69
CA GLU A 671 -32.94 36.05 -1.07
C GLU A 671 -34.05 35.11 -0.59
N SER A 672 -34.75 35.46 0.51
CA SER A 672 -35.86 34.66 1.04
C SER A 672 -37.04 34.56 0.03
N THR A 673 -37.11 35.45 -0.96
CA THR A 673 -38.10 35.36 -2.07
C THR A 673 -37.81 34.18 -3.02
N LEU A 674 -36.60 33.62 -2.97
CA LEU A 674 -36.20 32.42 -3.68
C LEU A 674 -36.28 31.22 -2.72
N ARG A 675 -37.20 30.29 -2.99
CA ARG A 675 -37.25 29.02 -2.26
C ARG A 675 -36.05 28.14 -2.65
N ALA A 676 -35.55 27.33 -1.71
CA ALA A 676 -34.57 26.31 -2.01
C ALA A 676 -35.15 25.25 -2.95
N MET A 677 -34.38 24.84 -3.96
CA MET A 677 -34.82 23.93 -5.02
C MET A 677 -33.74 22.89 -5.27
N GLY A 678 -34.17 21.63 -5.53
CA GLY A 678 -33.28 20.54 -5.85
C GLY A 678 -32.54 20.73 -7.19
N ARG A 679 -31.47 19.97 -7.40
CA ARG A 679 -30.51 20.10 -8.50
C ARG A 679 -31.11 20.21 -9.91
N GLN A 680 -32.09 19.39 -10.24
CA GLN A 680 -32.68 19.33 -11.58
C GLN A 680 -33.74 20.38 -11.88
N ALA A 681 -34.05 21.23 -10.90
CA ALA A 681 -35.07 22.29 -11.12
C ALA A 681 -34.52 23.36 -12.09
N ARG A 682 -35.39 23.87 -12.95
CA ARG A 682 -35.12 24.96 -13.88
C ARG A 682 -34.84 26.30 -13.17
N GLY A 683 -35.33 26.49 -11.96
CA GLY A 683 -35.30 27.75 -11.25
C GLY A 683 -36.60 28.55 -11.41
N VAL A 684 -36.58 29.80 -11.01
CA VAL A 684 -37.72 30.69 -11.06
C VAL A 684 -37.27 32.04 -11.64
N ARG A 685 -38.20 32.82 -12.20
CA ARG A 685 -37.91 34.15 -12.71
C ARG A 685 -37.39 35.06 -11.59
N GLY A 686 -36.11 35.46 -11.64
CA GLY A 686 -35.47 36.40 -10.73
C GLY A 686 -35.80 37.84 -11.09
N VAL A 687 -35.61 38.24 -12.34
CA VAL A 687 -35.87 39.54 -12.90
C VAL A 687 -36.70 39.42 -14.18
N LYS A 688 -37.54 40.38 -14.48
CA LYS A 688 -38.30 40.48 -15.76
C LYS A 688 -37.50 41.33 -16.73
N LEU A 689 -37.19 40.76 -17.88
CA LEU A 689 -36.42 41.40 -18.94
C LEU A 689 -37.35 42.08 -19.95
N ARG A 690 -36.89 43.18 -20.57
CA ARG A 690 -37.48 43.77 -21.75
C ARG A 690 -37.12 42.93 -22.98
N LYS A 691 -37.79 43.21 -24.09
CA LYS A 691 -37.52 42.49 -25.34
C LYS A 691 -36.10 42.85 -25.83
N GLY A 692 -35.23 41.81 -25.95
CA GLY A 692 -33.85 41.98 -26.38
C GLY A 692 -32.87 42.31 -25.25
N ASP A 693 -33.34 42.52 -24.00
CA ASP A 693 -32.46 42.73 -22.81
C ASP A 693 -32.02 41.38 -22.20
N ARG A 694 -30.92 41.42 -21.50
CA ARG A 694 -30.33 40.25 -20.82
C ARG A 694 -29.70 40.62 -19.49
N VAL A 695 -29.61 39.69 -18.57
CA VAL A 695 -28.87 39.90 -17.33
C VAL A 695 -27.37 39.85 -17.64
N VAL A 696 -26.60 40.80 -17.12
CA VAL A 696 -25.16 40.88 -17.26
C VAL A 696 -24.42 40.59 -15.95
N SER A 697 -25.12 40.81 -14.80
CA SER A 697 -24.54 40.53 -13.48
C SER A 697 -25.65 40.16 -12.49
N ALA A 698 -25.40 39.22 -11.59
CA ALA A 698 -26.24 38.91 -10.46
C ALA A 698 -25.36 38.70 -9.21
N LEU A 699 -25.62 39.51 -8.17
CA LEU A 699 -24.76 39.60 -6.98
C LEU A 699 -25.56 39.26 -5.72
N ALA A 700 -24.90 38.62 -4.78
CA ALA A 700 -25.32 38.55 -3.38
C ALA A 700 -24.63 39.69 -2.62
N LEU A 701 -25.39 40.61 -2.08
CA LEU A 701 -24.88 41.85 -1.48
C LEU A 701 -24.44 41.62 -0.03
N SER A 702 -23.34 42.27 0.37
CA SER A 702 -22.90 42.33 1.77
C SER A 702 -23.77 43.27 2.63
N GLY A 703 -24.46 44.21 1.99
CA GLY A 703 -25.42 45.11 2.61
C GLY A 703 -24.92 46.52 2.90
N THR A 704 -23.65 46.81 2.88
CA THR A 704 -23.05 48.11 3.30
C THR A 704 -22.24 48.85 2.22
N GLY A 705 -21.97 48.20 1.06
CA GLY A 705 -21.10 48.72 0.00
C GLY A 705 -21.80 49.65 -1.00
N GLU A 706 -21.06 49.98 -2.06
CA GLU A 706 -21.54 50.72 -3.24
C GLU A 706 -21.56 49.81 -4.47
N LEU A 707 -22.49 50.03 -5.37
CA LEU A 707 -22.55 49.31 -6.65
C LEU A 707 -21.84 50.12 -7.73
N LEU A 708 -20.74 49.57 -8.24
CA LEU A 708 -20.06 50.08 -9.42
C LEU A 708 -20.74 49.54 -10.68
N THR A 709 -21.20 50.40 -11.53
CA THR A 709 -21.73 50.04 -12.86
C THR A 709 -20.78 50.52 -13.93
N VAL A 710 -20.37 49.67 -14.88
CA VAL A 710 -19.47 49.98 -15.99
C VAL A 710 -20.15 49.61 -17.32
N THR A 711 -19.94 50.47 -18.36
CA THR A 711 -20.55 50.33 -19.68
C THR A 711 -19.51 50.07 -20.78
N GLU A 712 -19.95 49.54 -21.94
CA GLU A 712 -19.09 49.20 -23.10
C GLU A 712 -18.28 50.43 -23.60
N GLY A 713 -18.84 51.64 -23.50
CA GLY A 713 -18.16 52.90 -23.90
C GLY A 713 -17.12 53.40 -22.86
N GLY A 714 -16.80 52.62 -21.82
CA GLY A 714 -15.80 52.99 -20.83
C GLY A 714 -16.25 54.01 -19.81
N TYR A 715 -17.57 54.18 -19.60
CA TYR A 715 -18.13 55.00 -18.56
C TYR A 715 -18.50 54.14 -17.34
N GLY A 716 -18.38 54.71 -16.16
CA GLY A 716 -18.76 54.03 -14.92
C GLY A 716 -19.05 54.97 -13.78
N LYS A 717 -19.66 54.46 -12.74
CA LYS A 717 -20.03 55.22 -11.55
C LYS A 717 -20.30 54.31 -10.38
N LYS A 718 -20.08 54.80 -9.16
CA LYS A 718 -20.55 54.17 -7.94
C LYS A 718 -21.92 54.69 -7.56
N THR A 719 -22.75 53.85 -6.99
CA THR A 719 -24.06 54.21 -6.46
C THR A 719 -24.33 53.46 -5.17
N PRO A 720 -24.66 54.12 -4.04
CA PRO A 720 -24.93 53.44 -2.78
C PRO A 720 -26.06 52.41 -2.93
N ILE A 721 -25.89 51.24 -2.30
CA ILE A 721 -26.89 50.15 -2.33
C ILE A 721 -28.24 50.64 -1.80
N VAL A 722 -28.25 51.55 -0.83
CA VAL A 722 -29.48 52.11 -0.22
C VAL A 722 -30.35 52.91 -1.21
N ASP A 723 -29.75 53.41 -2.30
CA ASP A 723 -30.49 54.13 -3.38
C ASP A 723 -31.38 53.15 -4.19
N TYR A 724 -31.19 51.87 -4.10
CA TYR A 724 -32.00 50.85 -4.73
C TYR A 724 -33.04 50.31 -3.74
N THR A 725 -34.30 50.63 -3.98
CA THR A 725 -35.43 50.20 -3.14
C THR A 725 -35.50 48.68 -3.15
N LEU A 726 -35.51 48.05 -1.96
CA LEU A 726 -35.71 46.61 -1.81
C LEU A 726 -37.11 46.23 -2.28
N ALA A 727 -37.19 45.47 -3.36
CA ALA A 727 -38.46 45.03 -3.92
C ALA A 727 -39.08 43.91 -3.08
N LYS A 728 -40.38 44.00 -2.80
CA LYS A 728 -41.10 42.96 -2.02
C LYS A 728 -41.11 41.60 -2.72
N ASN A 729 -41.14 41.60 -4.06
CA ASN A 729 -41.25 40.39 -4.86
C ASN A 729 -40.20 40.38 -5.99
N ARG A 730 -39.67 39.21 -6.30
CA ARG A 730 -38.83 38.97 -7.49
C ARG A 730 -39.65 39.03 -8.78
N GLY A 731 -38.99 39.04 -9.95
CA GLY A 731 -39.64 38.99 -11.26
C GLY A 731 -40.23 40.33 -11.74
N ASN A 732 -39.78 41.46 -11.17
CA ASN A 732 -40.09 42.82 -11.62
C ASN A 732 -39.00 43.32 -12.60
N PHE A 733 -39.27 44.42 -13.33
CA PHE A 733 -38.29 45.05 -14.23
C PHE A 733 -37.15 45.79 -13.49
N GLY A 734 -37.30 46.01 -12.20
CA GLY A 734 -36.37 46.78 -11.39
C GLY A 734 -36.40 48.29 -11.68
N MET A 735 -35.32 48.96 -11.32
CA MET A 735 -35.12 50.40 -11.39
C MET A 735 -33.95 50.70 -12.33
N ARG A 736 -33.90 51.90 -12.89
CA ARG A 736 -32.76 52.31 -13.71
C ARG A 736 -31.50 52.44 -12.85
N THR A 737 -30.43 51.71 -13.20
CA THR A 737 -29.11 51.74 -12.58
C THR A 737 -28.23 52.83 -13.19
N ILE A 738 -28.23 52.93 -14.51
CA ILE A 738 -27.48 53.91 -15.29
C ILE A 738 -28.31 54.35 -16.50
N ARG A 739 -28.17 55.60 -16.95
CA ARG A 739 -28.74 56.06 -18.19
C ARG A 739 -27.87 55.69 -19.35
N ILE A 740 -28.34 54.82 -20.24
CA ILE A 740 -27.67 54.40 -21.45
C ILE A 740 -27.88 55.46 -22.53
N THR A 741 -26.83 55.82 -23.25
CA THR A 741 -26.75 56.75 -24.38
C THR A 741 -25.83 56.13 -25.45
N ASP A 742 -25.87 56.69 -26.66
CA ASP A 742 -25.01 56.25 -27.76
C ASP A 742 -23.51 56.40 -27.44
N THR A 743 -23.15 57.26 -26.46
CA THR A 743 -21.78 57.52 -26.06
C THR A 743 -21.23 56.58 -24.99
N ASN A 744 -22.09 56.08 -24.07
CA ASN A 744 -21.61 55.19 -23.01
C ASN A 744 -21.91 53.72 -23.29
N GLY A 745 -22.83 53.44 -24.21
CA GLY A 745 -23.17 52.08 -24.59
C GLY A 745 -23.88 51.26 -23.49
N PRO A 746 -24.17 50.00 -23.74
CA PRO A 746 -24.81 49.07 -22.78
C PRO A 746 -23.93 48.79 -21.56
N VAL A 747 -24.56 48.26 -20.51
CA VAL A 747 -23.83 47.80 -19.29
C VAL A 747 -23.06 46.51 -19.55
N VAL A 748 -21.79 46.50 -19.19
CA VAL A 748 -20.92 45.32 -19.27
C VAL A 748 -21.02 44.51 -17.99
N ASN A 749 -20.88 45.16 -16.82
CA ASN A 749 -20.91 44.46 -15.53
C ASN A 749 -21.26 45.42 -14.39
N VAL A 750 -21.78 44.89 -13.29
CA VAL A 750 -21.98 45.55 -12.02
C VAL A 750 -21.33 44.77 -10.93
N LEU A 751 -20.56 45.43 -10.06
CA LEU A 751 -19.87 44.85 -8.92
C LEU A 751 -20.22 45.63 -7.64
N GLU A 752 -20.26 44.94 -6.50
CA GLU A 752 -20.19 45.57 -5.18
C GLU A 752 -18.73 45.91 -4.90
N VAL A 753 -18.47 47.15 -4.48
CA VAL A 753 -17.11 47.67 -4.26
C VAL A 753 -17.04 48.44 -2.96
N GLU A 754 -15.86 48.40 -2.34
CA GLU A 754 -15.46 49.17 -1.17
C GLU A 754 -14.34 50.16 -1.54
N GLU A 755 -14.13 51.18 -0.75
CA GLU A 755 -13.22 52.27 -1.11
C GLU A 755 -11.77 51.85 -1.31
N HIS A 756 -11.32 50.82 -0.55
CA HIS A 756 -9.97 50.28 -0.65
C HIS A 756 -9.73 49.37 -1.86
N PHE A 757 -10.78 49.01 -2.60
CA PHE A 757 -10.64 48.14 -3.77
C PHE A 757 -9.96 48.83 -4.92
N GLN A 758 -9.27 48.04 -5.74
CA GLN A 758 -8.73 48.44 -7.02
C GLN A 758 -9.41 47.64 -8.13
N LEU A 759 -9.51 48.20 -9.32
CA LEU A 759 -10.20 47.59 -10.44
C LEU A 759 -9.31 47.49 -11.65
N PHE A 760 -9.39 46.35 -12.33
CA PHE A 760 -8.92 46.23 -13.70
C PHE A 760 -10.10 46.46 -14.66
N LEU A 761 -9.95 47.41 -15.60
CA LEU A 761 -10.78 47.55 -16.78
C LEU A 761 -10.08 46.90 -17.96
N ILE A 762 -10.81 46.10 -18.72
CA ILE A 762 -10.29 45.29 -19.79
C ILE A 762 -11.04 45.65 -21.08
N THR A 763 -10.26 45.97 -22.12
CA THR A 763 -10.85 46.34 -23.44
C THR A 763 -10.75 45.16 -24.42
N GLN A 764 -11.52 45.20 -25.49
CA GLN A 764 -11.55 44.20 -26.55
C GLN A 764 -10.17 44.03 -27.25
N LEU A 765 -9.33 45.05 -27.25
CA LEU A 765 -7.97 45.01 -27.81
C LEU A 765 -6.92 44.58 -26.78
N GLY A 766 -7.33 44.04 -25.63
CA GLY A 766 -6.42 43.53 -24.60
C GLY A 766 -5.76 44.63 -23.74
N LYS A 767 -6.15 45.88 -23.85
CA LYS A 767 -5.64 46.96 -22.98
C LYS A 767 -6.21 46.77 -21.58
N LEU A 768 -5.34 46.78 -20.57
CA LEU A 768 -5.65 46.61 -19.17
C LEU A 768 -5.28 47.89 -18.41
N ILE A 769 -6.26 48.50 -17.73
CA ILE A 769 -6.05 49.67 -16.91
C ILE A 769 -6.46 49.39 -15.48
N ARG A 770 -5.59 49.72 -14.51
CA ARG A 770 -5.82 49.60 -13.08
C ARG A 770 -6.27 50.98 -12.53
N ILE A 771 -7.44 51.00 -11.87
CA ILE A 771 -8.02 52.22 -11.31
C ILE A 771 -8.39 51.96 -9.86
N PRO A 772 -7.94 52.81 -8.88
CA PRO A 772 -8.43 52.76 -7.52
C PRO A 772 -9.92 53.14 -7.48
N VAL A 773 -10.73 52.41 -6.72
CA VAL A 773 -12.17 52.66 -6.56
C VAL A 773 -12.47 54.01 -5.93
N GLU A 774 -11.60 54.53 -5.08
CA GLU A 774 -11.68 55.87 -4.47
C GLU A 774 -11.73 56.97 -5.53
N ASN A 775 -11.13 56.79 -6.69
CA ASN A 775 -11.09 57.77 -7.78
C ASN A 775 -12.38 57.79 -8.62
N ILE A 776 -13.32 56.85 -8.36
CA ILE A 776 -14.59 56.76 -9.07
C ILE A 776 -15.65 57.52 -8.26
N ARG A 777 -16.30 58.48 -8.88
CA ARG A 777 -17.33 59.32 -8.22
C ARG A 777 -18.58 58.52 -7.88
N THR A 778 -19.07 58.72 -6.65
CA THR A 778 -20.41 58.26 -6.20
C THR A 778 -21.45 59.24 -6.70
N ILE A 779 -22.38 58.78 -7.53
CA ILE A 779 -23.44 59.58 -8.14
C ILE A 779 -24.75 58.81 -8.29
N GLY A 780 -25.87 59.55 -8.31
CA GLY A 780 -27.22 58.99 -8.32
C GLY A 780 -27.52 58.09 -9.54
N ARG A 781 -28.49 57.20 -9.37
CA ARG A 781 -28.84 56.08 -10.31
C ARG A 781 -29.10 56.48 -11.75
N VAL A 782 -29.76 57.67 -12.01
CA VAL A 782 -30.26 58.02 -13.35
C VAL A 782 -29.25 58.79 -14.18
N THR A 783 -28.00 58.91 -13.74
CA THR A 783 -26.91 59.59 -14.44
C THR A 783 -26.26 58.68 -15.49
N GLN A 784 -25.51 59.29 -16.42
CA GLN A 784 -24.80 58.63 -17.49
C GLN A 784 -23.49 57.99 -16.99
N GLY A 785 -22.98 58.34 -15.79
CA GLY A 785 -21.65 57.97 -15.31
C GLY A 785 -20.54 58.91 -15.81
N ASN A 786 -19.34 58.68 -15.31
CA ASN A 786 -18.12 59.40 -15.71
C ASN A 786 -17.26 58.49 -16.58
N ARG A 787 -16.43 59.08 -17.43
CA ARG A 787 -15.47 58.34 -18.28
C ARG A 787 -14.35 57.78 -17.39
N LEU A 788 -14.23 56.48 -17.34
CA LEU A 788 -13.17 55.75 -16.59
C LEU A 788 -11.95 55.53 -17.48
N ILE A 789 -12.15 55.26 -18.77
CA ILE A 789 -11.11 54.97 -19.75
C ILE A 789 -11.39 55.74 -21.08
N ARG A 790 -10.36 56.17 -21.78
CA ARG A 790 -10.44 56.65 -23.16
C ARG A 790 -10.22 55.47 -24.10
N LEU A 791 -11.23 55.16 -24.87
CA LEU A 791 -11.21 54.11 -25.88
C LEU A 791 -10.87 54.72 -27.25
N GLU A 792 -10.23 53.89 -28.11
CA GLU A 792 -10.02 54.20 -29.51
C GLU A 792 -11.31 53.98 -30.32
N THR A 793 -11.30 54.37 -31.60
CA THR A 793 -12.47 54.18 -32.48
C THR A 793 -12.74 52.68 -32.61
N ASP A 794 -13.97 52.22 -32.31
CA ASP A 794 -14.40 50.81 -32.33
C ASP A 794 -13.86 49.92 -31.18
N GLU A 795 -13.19 50.49 -30.20
CA GLU A 795 -12.78 49.78 -28.99
C GLU A 795 -13.89 49.79 -27.92
N GLN A 796 -14.10 48.69 -27.24
CA GLN A 796 -15.13 48.52 -26.18
C GLN A 796 -14.50 47.92 -24.92
N VAL A 797 -15.06 48.27 -23.75
CA VAL A 797 -14.76 47.56 -22.50
C VAL A 797 -15.54 46.27 -22.52
N ILE A 798 -14.88 45.16 -22.27
CA ILE A 798 -15.45 43.81 -22.26
C ILE A 798 -15.55 43.17 -20.88
N GLY A 799 -14.80 43.68 -19.88
CA GLY A 799 -14.79 43.12 -18.56
C GLY A 799 -14.21 44.04 -17.49
N ILE A 800 -14.55 43.75 -16.24
CA ILE A 800 -13.97 44.37 -15.04
C ILE A 800 -13.69 43.28 -14.00
N ALA A 801 -12.58 43.42 -13.27
CA ALA A 801 -12.23 42.53 -12.18
C ALA A 801 -11.75 43.31 -10.95
N PRO A 802 -12.22 43.01 -9.73
CA PRO A 802 -11.72 43.62 -8.51
C PRO A 802 -10.38 43.03 -8.10
N VAL A 803 -9.50 43.85 -7.52
CA VAL A 803 -8.30 43.46 -6.83
C VAL A 803 -8.48 43.79 -5.36
N ILE A 804 -8.44 42.76 -4.50
CA ILE A 804 -8.56 42.90 -3.03
C ILE A 804 -7.12 42.93 -2.48
N GLU A 805 -6.74 44.02 -1.79
CA GLU A 805 -5.54 44.05 -0.94
C GLU A 805 -6.01 43.74 0.48
N ASN A 806 -5.49 42.67 1.11
CA ASN A 806 -5.78 42.38 2.53
C ASN A 806 -5.15 43.43 3.44
N GLU A 807 -5.95 44.02 4.32
CA GLU A 807 -5.51 45.04 5.31
C GLU A 807 -4.75 44.46 6.53
N ASP A 808 -4.61 43.14 6.68
CA ASP A 808 -4.08 42.52 7.89
C ASP A 808 -2.55 42.54 8.02
N ASP A 809 -1.79 43.23 7.13
CA ASP A 809 -0.33 43.27 7.15
C ASP A 809 0.28 44.59 7.67
N ASP A 810 -0.48 45.50 8.32
CA ASP A 810 0.05 46.80 8.78
C ASP A 810 0.49 46.87 10.26
N GLU A 811 0.52 45.79 11.05
CA GLU A 811 1.02 45.83 12.43
C GLU A 811 2.08 44.78 12.76
N VAL A 812 3.28 44.94 12.22
CA VAL A 812 4.55 44.54 12.88
C VAL A 812 5.62 45.59 12.56
N GLU A 813 5.57 46.73 13.23
CA GLU A 813 6.74 47.56 13.40
C GLU A 813 7.72 46.91 14.36
N VAL A 814 8.76 46.31 13.82
CA VAL A 814 9.96 45.97 14.59
C VAL A 814 10.69 47.26 14.85
N LYS A 815 10.69 47.73 16.09
CA LYS A 815 11.59 48.74 16.58
C LYS A 815 13.02 48.21 16.52
N GLU A 816 13.80 48.65 15.55
CA GLU A 816 15.28 48.60 15.64
C GLU A 816 15.73 49.71 16.62
N GLU A 817 16.15 49.29 17.80
CA GLU A 817 16.93 50.17 18.68
C GLU A 817 18.32 50.38 18.08
N ASN A 818 18.56 51.66 17.67
CA ASN A 818 19.86 52.20 17.39
C ASN A 818 20.72 52.18 18.66
N SER A 819 21.80 51.41 18.67
CA SER A 819 22.97 51.70 19.49
C SER A 819 24.19 51.90 18.58
N THR A 820 24.41 53.18 18.31
CA THR A 820 25.73 53.70 17.87
C THR A 820 26.78 53.42 18.95
N ASP A 821 27.83 52.70 18.63
CA ASP A 821 29.14 53.09 19.14
C ASP A 821 30.25 52.81 18.10
N SER A 822 30.99 53.84 17.89
CA SER A 822 32.10 54.00 16.99
C SER A 822 33.37 53.40 17.58
N THR A 823 34.14 52.63 16.79
CA THR A 823 35.59 52.69 16.85
C THR A 823 36.19 52.19 15.51
N THR A 824 36.81 53.14 14.86
CA THR A 824 37.80 53.01 13.78
C THR A 824 39.07 52.29 14.24
N VAL A 825 39.63 51.41 13.41
CA VAL A 825 41.08 51.27 13.10
C VAL A 825 41.22 50.39 11.82
N SER A 826 41.60 50.99 10.74
CA SER A 826 42.75 50.96 9.86
C SER A 826 43.38 49.63 9.44
N ALA A 827 43.32 49.41 8.13
CA ALA A 827 44.24 48.94 7.12
C ALA A 827 45.38 47.92 7.47
N ALA A 828 45.50 46.93 6.60
CA ALA A 828 46.66 46.63 5.73
C ALA A 828 46.54 45.25 5.13
N GLU A 829 46.45 45.19 3.83
CA GLU A 829 47.35 44.53 2.86
C GLU A 829 48.24 43.39 3.40
N THR A 830 48.10 42.21 2.82
CA THR A 830 49.20 41.57 2.01
C THR A 830 48.74 40.15 1.57
N ALA A 831 48.81 39.91 0.28
CA ALA A 831 49.05 38.58 -0.29
C ALA A 831 50.54 38.25 -0.16
N PRO A 832 50.98 36.98 -0.23
CA PRO A 832 51.54 36.55 -1.49
C PRO A 832 51.29 35.09 -1.89
N GLU A 833 51.40 34.88 -3.19
CA GLU A 833 51.70 33.69 -3.97
C GLU A 833 52.70 32.71 -3.34
N ASN A 834 52.52 31.41 -3.65
CA ASN A 834 53.52 30.56 -4.36
C ASN A 834 53.00 29.11 -4.40
N LEU A 835 52.70 28.64 -5.60
CA LEU A 835 53.35 27.60 -6.42
C LEU A 835 54.15 26.52 -5.65
N VAL A 836 53.71 25.25 -5.80
CA VAL A 836 54.62 24.15 -6.19
C VAL A 836 53.83 23.08 -6.96
N GLU A 837 54.30 22.81 -8.19
CA GLU A 837 54.04 21.71 -9.08
C GLU A 837 54.40 20.35 -8.47
N GLY A 838 53.76 19.25 -8.95
CA GLY A 838 54.32 17.95 -8.73
C GLY A 838 53.47 16.76 -9.18
N ASN A 839 53.61 16.43 -10.45
CA ASN A 839 53.66 15.09 -11.06
C ASN A 839 52.41 14.17 -11.13
N ILE A 840 51.97 14.02 -12.35
CA ILE A 840 51.31 12.87 -13.00
C ILE A 840 52.36 11.74 -13.14
N PRO A 841 52.00 10.49 -13.05
CA PRO A 841 52.47 9.54 -14.06
C PRO A 841 51.40 8.80 -14.81
N GLU A 842 51.73 8.60 -16.06
CA GLU A 842 51.17 8.02 -17.25
C GLU A 842 50.62 6.62 -17.11
N GLU A 843 49.62 6.35 -17.97
CA GLU A 843 49.22 5.04 -18.47
C GLU A 843 50.32 4.23 -19.10
N PRO A 844 50.20 2.91 -19.22
CA PRO A 844 50.71 2.28 -20.43
C PRO A 844 49.62 1.59 -21.26
N GLN A 845 49.84 1.82 -22.55
CA GLN A 845 49.12 1.32 -23.72
C GLN A 845 49.16 -0.19 -23.92
N ASP A 846 48.17 -0.68 -24.62
CA ASP A 846 48.02 -1.95 -25.34
C ASP A 846 49.28 -2.42 -26.11
N PRO A 847 49.36 -3.73 -26.37
CA PRO A 847 49.47 -4.09 -27.80
C PRO A 847 48.49 -5.16 -28.30
N SER A 848 47.96 -4.86 -29.49
CA SER A 848 47.37 -5.73 -30.48
C SER A 848 48.18 -6.98 -30.82
N ASP A 849 47.58 -8.11 -31.10
CA ASP A 849 47.55 -8.76 -32.41
C ASP A 849 46.72 -10.08 -32.43
N SER A 850 45.88 -10.13 -33.38
CA SER A 850 45.46 -11.19 -34.29
C SER A 850 45.68 -12.67 -33.93
N ASP A 851 44.62 -13.47 -34.07
CA ASP A 851 44.47 -14.53 -35.07
C ASP A 851 43.13 -15.32 -34.87
N GLU A 852 42.27 -15.22 -35.86
CA GLU A 852 41.36 -16.31 -36.22
C GLU A 852 42.16 -17.47 -36.82
N PRO A 853 41.71 -18.75 -36.75
CA PRO A 853 40.99 -19.26 -37.89
C PRO A 853 39.80 -20.23 -37.60
N SER A 854 38.95 -20.23 -38.58
CA SER A 854 37.85 -21.08 -38.99
C SER A 854 37.97 -22.58 -38.79
N ASP A 855 36.75 -23.21 -38.79
CA ASP A 855 36.35 -24.54 -39.26
C ASP A 855 36.46 -25.78 -38.32
N SER A 856 35.34 -26.23 -37.87
CA SER A 856 34.54 -27.39 -38.31
C SER A 856 33.42 -27.73 -37.33
#